data_c5da925ae7e07b6c78803fd3d4b36798
#
_entry.id   c5da925ae7e07b6c78803fd3d4b36798
#
_cell.length_a   1.000
_cell.length_b   1.000
_cell.length_c   1.000
_cell.angle_alpha   90.00
_cell.angle_beta   90.00
_cell.angle_gamma   90.00
#
_symmetry.space_group_name_H-M   'P 1'
#
loop_
_entity.id
_entity.type
_entity.pdbx_description
1 polymer ?
#
loop_
_entity_poly.entity_id
_entity_poly.type
_entity_poly.pdbx_seq_one_letter_code
_entity_poly.pdbx_strand_id
1 'polypeptide(L)'
;MIGGILAQTLSGQTILGSESLVANFLSPDLWTIVVGLLGGRIGRDSAGDTLAEVDFLPLLLWWSVIAAIGAALAARRIRQRQQTSWGDALMSVGFACGWWWLMGMWELARLSAFVIGWESVEQFLLATPQFFQATALAGWLVQPFAFRCGEQRMESGEQHQNHSATQTSHSALLSILVSRRSALKSVTALIAVYVVTFTAMNWRLWFNLRVPHGDSAMYEEHLWNLWHGQGFRSYLDQGLFLGEHLQVIHLLLLPLHLIWPSHLLLELCESTALALGAIPIFRMTRRSTGSAHAGLLMSAAYLLYFPLHFLDIEIDLKTFRPESFCVPFFLFAFEALELGQLRRTLILLAIALSAKEDYSIIIAPLGVWIAATAWFQKRANPHPLPPGEDGHRPGEGSVAPSDAIPESSAIRVPHTSPLPPGESERGSRRRILTGLCLTVFGVLYLLLATRVVIPWFRGGAELHYVRYFSKFGDTMGEVVWNMLTKPRLLWGELLTVKTVLYALSMLLPVGFVALLSPGRLAVALPLFGILCLNELAADPRHHFHAPLVPVVFWASAIGVSNAGRCVSRLRSCLPLWLHPPTTASQTADSFARQFVWASAFTSGLFLSLSPAGIAFWDVGSPMSLWRLYAHDPRADQFPKVFAKVPREARVASTDFVHPRFTHHERSYDYSHYRRQIAGYEDRVPDDTSFIVIDTRHPYSDVKSPGEVRELQTEPDRWELLPDDTDGYFIVLRRRPSGS
;
A
#
# COMPACT_ATOMS: atom_id res chain seq x y z
N MET A 1 -6.32 2.54 30.54
CA MET A 1 -5.76 2.25 29.22
C MET A 1 -6.52 2.96 28.12
N ILE A 2 -7.80 2.62 27.85
CA ILE A 2 -8.65 3.35 26.87
C ILE A 2 -8.67 4.85 27.20
N GLY A 3 -8.80 5.24 28.47
CA GLY A 3 -8.72 6.63 28.90
C GLY A 3 -7.38 7.32 28.59
N GLY A 4 -6.26 6.60 28.67
CA GLY A 4 -4.95 7.14 28.29
C GLY A 4 -4.81 7.37 26.78
N ILE A 5 -5.33 6.44 25.94
CA ILE A 5 -5.37 6.60 24.48
C ILE A 5 -6.23 7.82 24.13
N LEU A 6 -7.44 7.87 24.69
CA LEU A 6 -8.35 9.01 24.50
C LEU A 6 -7.71 10.32 24.95
N ALA A 7 -7.16 10.38 26.16
CA ALA A 7 -6.51 11.59 26.68
C ALA A 7 -5.36 12.05 25.79
N GLN A 8 -4.58 11.13 25.26
CA GLN A 8 -3.43 11.46 24.41
C GLN A 8 -3.84 11.81 22.99
N THR A 9 -4.82 11.10 22.43
CA THR A 9 -5.40 11.47 21.13
C THR A 9 -6.02 12.87 21.21
N LEU A 10 -6.72 13.15 22.30
CA LEU A 10 -7.31 14.46 22.58
C LEU A 10 -6.24 15.55 22.80
N SER A 11 -5.17 15.27 23.55
CA SER A 11 -4.11 16.26 23.80
C SER A 11 -3.29 16.54 22.53
N GLY A 12 -2.93 15.52 21.79
CA GLY A 12 -2.18 15.70 20.52
C GLY A 12 -2.96 16.52 19.50
N GLN A 13 -4.27 16.35 19.44
CA GLN A 13 -5.13 17.07 18.51
C GLN A 13 -5.48 18.49 18.99
N THR A 14 -5.58 18.72 20.29
CA THR A 14 -5.85 20.03 20.87
C THR A 14 -4.66 20.96 20.72
N ILE A 15 -3.44 20.44 20.87
CA ILE A 15 -2.20 21.22 20.75
C ILE A 15 -1.87 21.52 19.28
N LEU A 16 -2.31 20.68 18.33
CA LEU A 16 -1.93 20.77 16.93
C LEU A 16 -2.92 21.52 16.04
N GLY A 17 -4.05 22.00 16.56
CA GLY A 17 -5.05 22.74 15.79
C GLY A 17 -5.65 21.95 14.61
N SER A 18 -5.48 20.63 14.57
CA SER A 18 -6.07 19.78 13.55
C SER A 18 -7.50 19.40 13.96
N GLU A 19 -8.42 19.33 13.00
CA GLU A 19 -9.76 18.78 13.21
C GLU A 19 -9.64 17.41 13.92
N SER A 20 -10.19 17.33 15.11
CA SER A 20 -10.06 16.16 15.96
C SER A 20 -10.95 15.04 15.43
N LEU A 21 -10.33 13.96 14.92
CA LEU A 21 -11.06 12.73 14.59
C LEU A 21 -11.99 12.27 15.73
N VAL A 22 -11.56 12.46 16.99
CA VAL A 22 -12.33 12.07 18.17
C VAL A 22 -13.50 13.03 18.42
N ALA A 23 -13.34 14.31 18.14
CA ALA A 23 -14.44 15.29 18.27
C ALA A 23 -15.62 14.99 17.34
N ASN A 24 -15.35 14.37 16.18
CA ASN A 24 -16.39 14.00 15.22
C ASN A 24 -17.20 12.75 15.63
N PHE A 25 -16.65 11.92 16.54
CA PHE A 25 -17.35 10.75 17.12
C PHE A 25 -18.10 11.06 18.42
N LEU A 26 -17.78 12.17 19.07
CA LEU A 26 -18.42 12.58 20.31
C LEU A 26 -19.45 13.67 20.00
N SER A 27 -20.61 13.60 20.65
CA SER A 27 -21.54 14.73 20.61
C SER A 27 -20.84 15.97 21.21
N PRO A 28 -21.20 17.21 20.78
CA PRO A 28 -20.63 18.45 21.32
C PRO A 28 -20.67 18.52 22.84
N ASP A 29 -21.74 17.99 23.45
CA ASP A 29 -21.90 17.96 24.92
C ASP A 29 -20.91 16.99 25.57
N LEU A 30 -20.75 15.81 24.99
CA LEU A 30 -19.82 14.78 25.49
C LEU A 30 -18.36 15.23 25.33
N TRP A 31 -18.07 15.90 24.25
CA TRP A 31 -16.77 16.53 23.98
C TRP A 31 -16.45 17.60 25.05
N THR A 32 -17.39 18.47 25.34
CA THR A 32 -17.27 19.52 26.37
C THR A 32 -16.99 18.90 27.76
N ILE A 33 -17.71 17.83 28.11
CA ILE A 33 -17.49 17.11 29.36
C ILE A 33 -16.07 16.50 29.41
N VAL A 34 -15.63 15.85 28.32
CA VAL A 34 -14.30 15.21 28.26
C VAL A 34 -13.20 16.26 28.38
N VAL A 35 -13.29 17.38 27.66
CA VAL A 35 -12.31 18.47 27.76
C VAL A 35 -12.30 19.07 29.17
N GLY A 36 -13.47 19.28 29.77
CA GLY A 36 -13.59 19.77 31.15
C GLY A 36 -12.97 18.81 32.20
N LEU A 37 -13.20 17.49 32.07
CA LEU A 37 -12.59 16.46 32.92
C LEU A 37 -11.06 16.43 32.81
N LEU A 38 -10.51 16.83 31.64
CA LEU A 38 -9.07 16.96 31.43
C LEU A 38 -8.50 18.30 31.90
N GLY A 39 -9.33 19.17 32.48
CA GLY A 39 -8.92 20.50 32.95
C GLY A 39 -8.80 21.53 31.85
N GLY A 40 -9.33 21.25 30.66
CA GLY A 40 -9.26 22.13 29.51
C GLY A 40 -10.42 23.11 29.42
N ARG A 41 -10.29 24.05 28.47
CA ARG A 41 -11.30 25.07 28.13
C ARG A 41 -11.64 24.94 26.64
N ILE A 42 -12.89 25.21 26.31
CA ILE A 42 -13.33 25.31 24.91
C ILE A 42 -13.45 26.79 24.56
N GLY A 43 -12.68 27.21 23.57
CA GLY A 43 -12.70 28.54 22.98
C GLY A 43 -13.11 28.48 21.50
N ARG A 44 -13.18 29.63 20.88
CA ARG A 44 -13.28 29.78 19.42
C ARG A 44 -12.08 30.57 18.94
N ASP A 45 -11.51 30.14 17.81
CA ASP A 45 -10.47 30.90 17.18
C ASP A 45 -10.98 32.10 16.40
N SER A 46 -10.08 32.87 15.79
CA SER A 46 -10.42 34.04 14.97
C SER A 46 -11.19 33.70 13.69
N ALA A 47 -11.19 32.43 13.27
CA ALA A 47 -11.97 31.93 12.13
C ALA A 47 -13.35 31.41 12.54
N GLY A 48 -13.63 31.34 13.86
CA GLY A 48 -14.89 30.85 14.43
C GLY A 48 -14.90 29.34 14.70
N ASP A 49 -13.79 28.66 14.49
CA ASP A 49 -13.64 27.23 14.75
C ASP A 49 -13.51 26.96 16.25
N THR A 50 -14.08 25.83 16.69
CA THR A 50 -14.05 25.44 18.10
C THR A 50 -12.69 24.88 18.46
N LEU A 51 -11.95 25.60 19.30
CA LEU A 51 -10.67 25.16 19.87
C LEU A 51 -10.84 24.65 21.27
N ALA A 52 -10.26 23.48 21.57
CA ALA A 52 -10.16 22.95 22.90
C ALA A 52 -8.71 23.10 23.39
N GLU A 53 -8.50 23.93 24.40
CA GLU A 53 -7.21 24.10 25.05
C GLU A 53 -7.15 23.24 26.32
N VAL A 54 -6.17 22.34 26.42
CA VAL A 54 -5.94 21.53 27.61
C VAL A 54 -4.50 21.77 28.09
N ASP A 55 -4.36 22.17 29.35
CA ASP A 55 -3.04 22.35 29.94
C ASP A 55 -2.28 21.02 30.00
N PHE A 56 -1.09 21.00 29.41
CA PHE A 56 -0.27 19.80 29.28
C PHE A 56 0.12 19.20 30.63
N LEU A 57 0.43 20.02 31.62
CA LEU A 57 0.91 19.55 32.93
C LEU A 57 -0.15 18.77 33.74
N PRO A 58 -1.39 19.25 33.89
CA PRO A 58 -2.47 18.46 34.46
C PRO A 58 -2.74 17.15 33.73
N LEU A 59 -2.72 17.20 32.40
CA LEU A 59 -2.92 16.02 31.55
C LEU A 59 -1.83 14.96 31.78
N LEU A 60 -0.57 15.36 31.85
CA LEU A 60 0.56 14.49 32.13
C LEU A 60 0.46 13.86 33.53
N LEU A 61 0.04 14.64 34.54
CA LEU A 61 -0.16 14.17 35.88
C LEU A 61 -1.31 13.13 35.96
N TRP A 62 -2.46 13.42 35.39
CA TRP A 62 -3.57 12.49 35.32
C TRP A 62 -3.21 11.21 34.57
N TRP A 63 -2.52 11.32 33.43
CA TRP A 63 -2.03 10.19 32.67
C TRP A 63 -1.06 9.33 33.47
N SER A 64 -0.12 9.96 34.20
CA SER A 64 0.85 9.27 35.07
C SER A 64 0.17 8.53 36.21
N VAL A 65 -0.84 9.13 36.86
CA VAL A 65 -1.61 8.52 37.92
C VAL A 65 -2.42 7.31 37.43
N ILE A 66 -3.12 7.47 36.30
CA ILE A 66 -3.90 6.37 35.68
C ILE A 66 -2.98 5.23 35.25
N ALA A 67 -1.83 5.55 34.63
CA ALA A 67 -0.83 4.57 34.22
C ALA A 67 -0.23 3.84 35.44
N ALA A 68 0.10 4.54 36.51
CA ALA A 68 0.63 3.95 37.75
C ALA A 68 -0.39 2.99 38.44
N ILE A 69 -1.66 3.41 38.51
CA ILE A 69 -2.73 2.56 39.06
C ILE A 69 -2.92 1.33 38.17
N GLY A 70 -3.01 1.51 36.86
CA GLY A 70 -3.14 0.43 35.89
C GLY A 70 -1.96 -0.56 35.97
N ALA A 71 -0.73 -0.04 36.07
CA ALA A 71 0.48 -0.81 36.26
C ALA A 71 0.48 -1.63 37.56
N ALA A 72 0.10 -1.01 38.66
CA ALA A 72 0.01 -1.71 39.96
C ALA A 72 -1.04 -2.83 39.96
N LEU A 73 -2.22 -2.59 39.34
CA LEU A 73 -3.27 -3.60 39.22
C LEU A 73 -2.84 -4.75 38.30
N ALA A 74 -2.17 -4.44 37.17
CA ALA A 74 -1.64 -5.43 36.25
C ALA A 74 -0.53 -6.27 36.89
N ALA A 75 0.42 -5.64 37.59
CA ALA A 75 1.48 -6.33 38.35
C ALA A 75 0.92 -7.25 39.41
N ARG A 76 -0.10 -6.79 40.22
CA ARG A 76 -0.80 -7.62 41.19
C ARG A 76 -1.43 -8.85 40.54
N ARG A 77 -2.07 -8.70 39.36
CA ARG A 77 -2.72 -9.79 38.64
C ARG A 77 -1.72 -10.79 38.04
N ILE A 78 -0.58 -10.31 37.52
CA ILE A 78 0.52 -11.14 37.05
C ILE A 78 1.11 -11.95 38.19
N ARG A 79 1.44 -11.29 39.30
CA ARG A 79 1.95 -11.93 40.52
C ARG A 79 1.04 -13.04 41.03
N GLN A 80 -0.28 -12.77 41.09
CA GLN A 80 -1.26 -13.75 41.56
C GLN A 80 -1.39 -14.96 40.66
N ARG A 81 -1.26 -14.77 39.32
CA ARG A 81 -1.41 -15.85 38.35
C ARG A 81 -0.14 -16.68 38.16
N GLN A 82 1.03 -16.03 38.24
CA GLN A 82 2.32 -16.65 37.89
C GLN A 82 3.18 -16.95 39.12
N GLN A 83 2.72 -16.61 40.34
CA GLN A 83 3.48 -16.76 41.57
C GLN A 83 4.90 -16.15 41.54
N THR A 84 5.10 -15.11 40.72
CA THR A 84 6.36 -14.40 40.49
C THR A 84 6.63 -13.35 41.58
N SER A 85 7.86 -12.85 41.65
CA SER A 85 8.20 -11.73 42.53
C SER A 85 7.50 -10.42 42.09
N TRP A 86 7.34 -9.47 43.01
CA TRP A 86 6.85 -8.13 42.65
C TRP A 86 7.77 -7.43 41.62
N GLY A 87 9.09 -7.66 41.69
CA GLY A 87 10.06 -7.11 40.76
C GLY A 87 9.82 -7.61 39.35
N ASP A 88 9.65 -8.92 39.13
CA ASP A 88 9.41 -9.52 37.81
C ASP A 88 8.04 -9.09 37.27
N ALA A 89 7.03 -9.02 38.12
CA ALA A 89 5.71 -8.55 37.72
C ALA A 89 5.73 -7.08 37.27
N LEU A 90 6.43 -6.19 38.02
CA LEU A 90 6.61 -4.79 37.66
C LEU A 90 7.47 -4.61 36.41
N MET A 91 8.54 -5.40 36.24
CA MET A 91 9.34 -5.40 35.01
C MET A 91 8.52 -5.80 33.80
N SER A 92 7.69 -6.84 33.93
CA SER A 92 6.77 -7.28 32.86
C SER A 92 5.75 -6.19 32.49
N VAL A 93 5.22 -5.48 33.49
CA VAL A 93 4.34 -4.35 33.28
C VAL A 93 5.09 -3.15 32.71
N GLY A 94 6.31 -2.88 33.18
CA GLY A 94 7.17 -1.82 32.64
C GLY A 94 7.47 -2.02 31.16
N PHE A 95 7.75 -3.24 30.76
CA PHE A 95 7.91 -3.59 29.36
C PHE A 95 6.60 -3.41 28.55
N ALA A 96 5.46 -3.75 29.19
CA ALA A 96 4.14 -3.51 28.63
C ALA A 96 3.81 -2.03 28.48
N CYS A 97 4.20 -1.23 29.43
CA CYS A 97 4.02 0.22 29.39
C CYS A 97 5.02 0.92 28.45
N GLY A 98 6.11 0.25 28.06
CA GLY A 98 7.14 0.81 27.17
C GLY A 98 6.57 1.34 25.85
N TRP A 99 5.58 0.66 25.30
CA TRP A 99 4.88 1.13 24.09
C TRP A 99 4.06 2.41 24.31
N TRP A 100 3.60 2.65 25.54
CA TRP A 100 2.94 3.91 25.94
C TRP A 100 3.91 5.05 26.07
N TRP A 101 5.10 4.76 26.63
CA TRP A 101 6.15 5.75 26.74
C TRP A 101 6.61 6.26 25.38
N LEU A 102 6.54 5.45 24.33
CA LEU A 102 6.86 5.88 22.97
C LEU A 102 6.05 7.12 22.55
N MET A 103 4.78 7.18 22.95
CA MET A 103 3.91 8.34 22.65
C MET A 103 4.23 9.55 23.52
N GLY A 104 4.49 9.33 24.79
CA GLY A 104 4.96 10.41 25.69
C GLY A 104 6.33 10.97 25.25
N MET A 105 7.23 10.10 24.84
CA MET A 105 8.53 10.49 24.31
C MET A 105 8.42 11.27 22.99
N TRP A 106 7.46 10.94 22.13
CA TRP A 106 7.19 11.71 20.92
C TRP A 106 6.84 13.17 21.26
N GLU A 107 5.91 13.40 22.21
CA GLU A 107 5.51 14.74 22.62
C GLU A 107 6.65 15.50 23.31
N LEU A 108 7.41 14.83 24.18
CA LEU A 108 8.61 15.42 24.78
C LEU A 108 9.65 15.81 23.75
N ALA A 109 9.87 14.98 22.72
CA ALA A 109 10.80 15.27 21.63
C ALA A 109 10.32 16.46 20.82
N ARG A 110 9.02 16.57 20.54
CA ARG A 110 8.41 17.70 19.84
C ARG A 110 8.58 19.00 20.61
N LEU A 111 8.23 19.01 21.89
CA LEU A 111 8.42 20.17 22.76
C LEU A 111 9.91 20.56 22.86
N SER A 112 10.79 19.58 22.96
CA SER A 112 12.23 19.81 23.01
C SER A 112 12.73 20.42 21.69
N ALA A 113 12.28 19.92 20.54
CA ALA A 113 12.61 20.45 19.22
C ALA A 113 12.14 21.90 19.07
N PHE A 114 10.91 22.20 19.53
CA PHE A 114 10.36 23.56 19.57
C PHE A 114 11.20 24.50 20.43
N VAL A 115 11.53 24.11 21.66
CA VAL A 115 12.32 24.93 22.60
C VAL A 115 13.74 25.18 22.08
N ILE A 116 14.35 24.18 21.40
CA ILE A 116 15.71 24.29 20.86
C ILE A 116 15.71 25.04 19.51
N GLY A 117 14.57 25.23 18.87
CA GLY A 117 14.43 25.86 17.55
C GLY A 117 14.80 24.92 16.39
N TRP A 118 14.65 23.60 16.54
CA TRP A 118 14.88 22.62 15.48
C TRP A 118 13.63 22.46 14.60
N GLU A 119 13.35 23.44 13.77
CA GLU A 119 12.15 23.50 12.93
C GLU A 119 11.90 22.25 12.10
N SER A 120 12.91 21.67 11.45
CA SER A 120 12.75 20.46 10.62
C SER A 120 12.33 19.23 11.45
N VAL A 121 12.88 19.11 12.69
CA VAL A 121 12.51 18.01 13.59
C VAL A 121 11.12 18.22 14.16
N GLU A 122 10.77 19.45 14.50
CA GLU A 122 9.44 19.80 14.95
C GLU A 122 8.40 19.51 13.87
N GLN A 123 8.61 19.96 12.64
CA GLN A 123 7.72 19.67 11.50
C GLN A 123 7.57 18.18 11.25
N PHE A 124 8.66 17.40 11.34
CA PHE A 124 8.59 15.95 11.25
C PHE A 124 7.73 15.35 12.34
N LEU A 125 7.91 15.76 13.60
CA LEU A 125 7.14 15.27 14.73
C LEU A 125 5.67 15.69 14.63
N LEU A 126 5.38 16.90 14.14
CA LEU A 126 4.02 17.37 13.86
C LEU A 126 3.31 16.54 12.80
N ALA A 127 4.04 16.06 11.80
CA ALA A 127 3.49 15.25 10.71
C ALA A 127 3.39 13.75 11.05
N THR A 128 3.90 13.28 12.20
CA THR A 128 4.02 11.84 12.50
C THR A 128 3.22 11.29 13.68
N PRO A 129 2.28 12.01 14.33
CA PRO A 129 1.56 11.48 15.49
C PRO A 129 0.85 10.16 15.21
N GLN A 130 0.20 10.04 14.05
CA GLN A 130 -0.54 8.84 13.65
C GLN A 130 0.38 7.61 13.48
N PHE A 131 1.61 7.79 13.00
CA PHE A 131 2.60 6.73 12.90
C PHE A 131 3.05 6.22 14.27
N PHE A 132 3.30 7.13 15.22
CA PHE A 132 3.66 6.77 16.59
C PHE A 132 2.49 6.08 17.31
N GLN A 133 1.27 6.58 17.14
CA GLN A 133 0.05 5.98 17.69
C GLN A 133 -0.16 4.56 17.14
N ALA A 134 -0.05 4.37 15.83
CA ALA A 134 -0.16 3.06 15.19
C ALA A 134 0.90 2.09 15.71
N THR A 135 2.16 2.55 15.83
CA THR A 135 3.26 1.71 16.34
C THR A 135 3.06 1.31 17.79
N ALA A 136 2.68 2.26 18.65
CA ALA A 136 2.42 2.01 20.08
C ALA A 136 1.27 1.02 20.27
N LEU A 137 0.17 1.20 19.51
CA LEU A 137 -0.97 0.29 19.56
C LEU A 137 -0.61 -1.11 19.02
N ALA A 138 0.18 -1.20 17.95
CA ALA A 138 0.66 -2.47 17.42
C ALA A 138 1.51 -3.23 18.44
N GLY A 139 2.48 -2.57 19.04
CA GLY A 139 3.32 -3.15 20.09
C GLY A 139 2.52 -3.66 21.27
N TRP A 140 1.53 -2.89 21.70
CA TRP A 140 0.64 -3.27 22.76
C TRP A 140 -0.24 -4.50 22.42
N LEU A 141 -0.80 -4.57 21.22
CA LEU A 141 -1.60 -5.71 20.78
C LEU A 141 -0.79 -7.02 20.75
N VAL A 142 0.48 -6.95 20.37
CA VAL A 142 1.34 -8.13 20.23
C VAL A 142 1.91 -8.64 21.55
N GLN A 143 2.05 -7.78 22.52
CA GLN A 143 2.69 -8.09 23.78
C GLN A 143 2.14 -9.32 24.52
N PRO A 144 0.81 -9.56 24.64
CA PRO A 144 0.29 -10.74 25.32
C PRO A 144 0.68 -12.06 24.65
N PHE A 145 0.95 -12.01 23.33
CA PHE A 145 1.36 -13.20 22.57
C PHE A 145 2.85 -13.51 22.71
N ALA A 146 3.69 -12.50 22.84
CA ALA A 146 5.14 -12.69 23.06
C ALA A 146 5.41 -13.38 24.42
N PHE A 147 4.65 -13.07 25.45
CA PHE A 147 4.81 -13.70 26.79
C PHE A 147 4.30 -15.14 26.83
N ARG A 148 3.18 -15.47 26.19
CA ARG A 148 2.64 -16.84 26.20
C ARG A 148 3.53 -17.87 25.51
N CYS A 149 4.28 -17.47 24.47
CA CYS A 149 5.24 -18.37 23.82
C CYS A 149 6.45 -18.74 24.71
N GLY A 150 6.82 -17.90 25.67
CA GLY A 150 7.85 -18.17 26.67
C GLY A 150 7.41 -19.18 27.72
N GLU A 151 6.18 -19.06 28.21
CA GLU A 151 5.60 -19.89 29.28
C GLU A 151 5.34 -21.34 28.83
N GLN A 152 4.72 -21.56 27.68
CA GLN A 152 4.40 -22.90 27.17
C GLN A 152 5.62 -23.80 26.93
N ARG A 153 6.81 -23.22 26.79
CA ARG A 153 8.06 -23.96 26.58
C ARG A 153 8.82 -24.25 27.86
N MET A 154 8.70 -23.42 28.89
CA MET A 154 9.23 -23.76 30.21
C MET A 154 8.44 -24.93 30.82
N GLU A 155 7.12 -24.94 30.68
CA GLU A 155 6.28 -26.05 31.12
C GLU A 155 6.53 -27.35 30.32
N SER A 156 6.82 -27.27 29.01
CA SER A 156 7.11 -28.46 28.19
C SER A 156 8.52 -29.04 28.42
N GLY A 157 9.45 -28.28 28.97
CA GLY A 157 10.79 -28.76 29.37
C GLY A 157 10.82 -29.54 30.68
N GLU A 158 9.86 -29.26 31.60
CA GLU A 158 9.75 -29.91 32.89
C GLU A 158 8.72 -31.06 32.97
N GLN A 159 7.82 -31.18 31.98
CA GLN A 159 6.72 -32.15 31.98
C GLN A 159 6.89 -33.32 31.01
N HIS A 160 8.13 -33.76 30.70
CA HIS A 160 8.28 -35.06 30.04
C HIS A 160 8.08 -36.27 30.99
N GLN A 161 7.61 -36.02 32.19
CA GLN A 161 7.11 -37.06 33.10
C GLN A 161 5.76 -36.61 33.66
N ASN A 162 4.72 -37.32 33.23
CA ASN A 162 3.35 -37.40 33.76
C ASN A 162 2.27 -36.43 33.25
N HIS A 163 1.30 -37.07 32.71
CA HIS A 163 -0.16 -36.85 32.71
C HIS A 163 -0.85 -36.27 31.49
N SER A 164 -1.65 -37.16 30.98
CA SER A 164 -2.78 -36.97 30.07
C SER A 164 -3.86 -36.01 30.63
N ALA A 165 -4.51 -35.34 29.68
CA ALA A 165 -5.88 -34.83 29.73
C ALA A 165 -6.18 -33.61 30.60
N THR A 166 -6.09 -32.45 30.00
CA THR A 166 -7.18 -31.46 29.88
C THR A 166 -6.66 -30.25 29.07
N GLN A 167 -6.57 -30.39 27.76
CA GLN A 167 -6.35 -29.23 26.90
C GLN A 167 -7.68 -28.46 26.78
N THR A 168 -7.70 -27.28 27.37
CA THR A 168 -8.80 -26.33 27.31
C THR A 168 -9.13 -25.91 25.88
N SER A 169 -10.41 -25.73 25.59
CA SER A 169 -11.05 -25.49 24.29
C SER A 169 -10.43 -24.35 23.44
N HIS A 170 -9.65 -23.44 24.00
CA HIS A 170 -8.99 -22.36 23.26
C HIS A 170 -7.75 -22.81 22.48
N SER A 171 -7.03 -23.83 22.93
CA SER A 171 -5.90 -24.40 22.18
C SER A 171 -6.39 -25.25 21.01
N ALA A 172 -7.56 -25.85 21.12
CA ALA A 172 -8.17 -26.62 20.04
C ALA A 172 -8.64 -25.73 18.87
N LEU A 173 -9.22 -24.55 19.14
CA LEU A 173 -9.58 -23.57 18.11
C LEU A 173 -8.36 -23.02 17.35
N LEU A 174 -7.26 -22.73 18.04
CA LEU A 174 -6.00 -22.31 17.43
C LEU A 174 -5.34 -23.47 16.65
N SER A 175 -5.44 -24.71 17.11
CA SER A 175 -4.90 -25.87 16.39
C SER A 175 -5.71 -26.23 15.13
N ILE A 176 -7.02 -25.96 15.11
CA ILE A 176 -7.89 -26.16 13.94
C ILE A 176 -7.55 -25.13 12.85
N LEU A 177 -7.19 -23.88 13.20
CA LEU A 177 -6.70 -22.87 12.26
C LEU A 177 -5.30 -23.19 11.69
N VAL A 178 -4.57 -24.13 12.29
CA VAL A 178 -3.16 -24.42 11.98
C VAL A 178 -2.98 -25.47 10.87
N SER A 179 -4.05 -26.17 10.43
CA SER A 179 -3.91 -27.08 9.29
C SER A 179 -3.66 -26.28 8.01
N ARG A 180 -2.80 -26.77 7.11
CA ARG A 180 -2.51 -26.15 5.80
C ARG A 180 -3.78 -25.86 4.99
N ARG A 181 -4.78 -26.76 5.05
CA ARG A 181 -6.05 -26.60 4.33
C ARG A 181 -6.90 -25.50 4.95
N SER A 182 -6.91 -25.39 6.27
CA SER A 182 -7.63 -24.36 7.01
C SER A 182 -7.04 -22.97 6.75
N ALA A 183 -5.71 -22.82 6.84
CA ALA A 183 -5.04 -21.54 6.56
C ALA A 183 -5.28 -21.05 5.13
N LEU A 184 -5.28 -21.95 4.14
CA LEU A 184 -5.58 -21.58 2.76
C LEU A 184 -7.02 -21.12 2.60
N LYS A 185 -7.98 -21.80 3.22
CA LYS A 185 -9.41 -21.38 3.25
C LYS A 185 -9.54 -19.98 3.89
N SER A 186 -8.81 -19.73 4.96
CA SER A 186 -8.81 -18.41 5.62
C SER A 186 -8.26 -17.32 4.70
N VAL A 187 -7.16 -17.56 3.96
CA VAL A 187 -6.64 -16.60 2.96
C VAL A 187 -7.67 -16.36 1.87
N THR A 188 -8.33 -17.40 1.35
CA THR A 188 -9.38 -17.24 0.35
C THR A 188 -10.55 -16.42 0.88
N ALA A 189 -10.97 -16.65 2.14
CA ALA A 189 -12.02 -15.84 2.77
C ALA A 189 -11.62 -14.36 2.92
N LEU A 190 -10.37 -14.08 3.33
CA LEU A 190 -9.86 -12.71 3.41
C LEU A 190 -9.82 -12.03 2.04
N ILE A 191 -9.39 -12.74 0.99
CA ILE A 191 -9.44 -12.27 -0.40
C ILE A 191 -10.88 -11.92 -0.78
N ALA A 192 -11.84 -12.82 -0.51
CA ALA A 192 -13.24 -12.57 -0.84
C ALA A 192 -13.81 -11.35 -0.10
N VAL A 193 -13.47 -11.18 1.19
CA VAL A 193 -13.87 -9.98 1.97
C VAL A 193 -13.29 -8.71 1.35
N TYR A 194 -12.01 -8.71 1.00
CA TYR A 194 -11.38 -7.57 0.34
C TYR A 194 -12.09 -7.22 -0.97
N VAL A 195 -12.24 -8.20 -1.87
CA VAL A 195 -12.88 -8.01 -3.18
C VAL A 195 -14.28 -7.45 -3.02
N VAL A 196 -15.11 -8.07 -2.17
CA VAL A 196 -16.50 -7.60 -1.96
C VAL A 196 -16.52 -6.17 -1.41
N THR A 197 -15.66 -5.87 -0.43
CA THR A 197 -15.62 -4.55 0.20
C THR A 197 -15.24 -3.45 -0.80
N PHE A 198 -14.10 -3.60 -1.47
CA PHE A 198 -13.59 -2.57 -2.37
C PHE A 198 -14.43 -2.45 -3.64
N THR A 199 -14.84 -3.57 -4.23
CA THR A 199 -15.77 -3.54 -5.37
C THR A 199 -17.08 -2.84 -5.00
N ALA A 200 -17.66 -3.11 -3.83
CA ALA A 200 -18.89 -2.43 -3.40
C ALA A 200 -18.67 -0.93 -3.20
N MET A 201 -17.52 -0.52 -2.67
CA MET A 201 -17.16 0.90 -2.53
C MET A 201 -17.02 1.57 -3.90
N ASN A 202 -16.26 0.98 -4.83
CA ASN A 202 -16.06 1.53 -6.18
C ASN A 202 -17.37 1.60 -6.96
N TRP A 203 -18.18 0.55 -6.90
CA TRP A 203 -19.50 0.57 -7.52
C TRP A 203 -20.41 1.64 -6.92
N ARG A 204 -20.33 1.88 -5.62
CA ARG A 204 -21.11 2.94 -4.97
C ARG A 204 -20.67 4.33 -5.44
N LEU A 205 -19.37 4.57 -5.62
CA LEU A 205 -18.87 5.81 -6.22
C LEU A 205 -19.41 5.97 -7.65
N TRP A 206 -19.36 4.90 -8.44
CA TRP A 206 -19.92 4.90 -9.79
C TRP A 206 -21.40 5.27 -9.78
N PHE A 207 -22.23 4.58 -9.01
CA PHE A 207 -23.68 4.82 -8.97
C PHE A 207 -24.03 6.23 -8.49
N ASN A 208 -23.20 6.82 -7.64
CA ASN A 208 -23.41 8.18 -7.12
C ASN A 208 -22.82 9.29 -8.02
N LEU A 209 -22.37 8.98 -9.24
CA LEU A 209 -21.66 9.94 -10.11
C LEU A 209 -20.47 10.62 -9.40
N ARG A 210 -19.67 9.80 -8.68
CA ARG A 210 -18.49 10.26 -7.93
C ARG A 210 -17.17 9.84 -8.57
N VAL A 211 -17.21 9.04 -9.64
CA VAL A 211 -16.03 8.68 -10.41
C VAL A 211 -15.76 9.78 -11.42
N PRO A 212 -14.65 10.52 -11.30
CA PRO A 212 -14.31 11.56 -12.25
C PRO A 212 -13.91 10.96 -13.61
N HIS A 213 -13.97 11.75 -14.65
CA HIS A 213 -13.55 11.42 -16.00
C HIS A 213 -12.17 10.76 -16.02
N GLY A 214 -11.16 11.40 -15.46
CA GLY A 214 -9.80 10.93 -15.34
C GLY A 214 -9.40 9.77 -16.25
N ASP A 215 -8.44 8.97 -15.79
CA ASP A 215 -7.91 7.86 -16.59
C ASP A 215 -8.90 6.67 -16.66
N SER A 216 -9.82 6.55 -15.69
CA SER A 216 -10.77 5.42 -15.65
C SER A 216 -11.63 5.34 -16.92
N ALA A 217 -12.19 6.46 -17.37
CA ALA A 217 -12.99 6.52 -18.59
C ALA A 217 -12.13 6.20 -19.84
N MET A 218 -10.87 6.64 -19.88
CA MET A 218 -9.94 6.37 -20.95
C MET A 218 -9.75 4.87 -21.20
N TYR A 219 -9.57 4.08 -20.14
CA TYR A 219 -9.37 2.63 -20.28
C TYR A 219 -10.63 1.90 -20.71
N GLU A 220 -11.80 2.34 -20.26
CA GLU A 220 -13.08 1.83 -20.73
C GLU A 220 -13.28 2.12 -22.22
N GLU A 221 -12.97 3.35 -22.68
CA GLU A 221 -13.04 3.74 -24.09
C GLU A 221 -12.08 2.92 -24.95
N HIS A 222 -10.86 2.63 -24.49
CA HIS A 222 -9.93 1.78 -25.24
C HIS A 222 -10.53 0.41 -25.53
N LEU A 223 -11.12 -0.24 -24.53
CA LEU A 223 -11.72 -1.57 -24.69
C LEU A 223 -12.95 -1.53 -25.61
N TRP A 224 -13.82 -0.55 -25.39
CA TRP A 224 -15.02 -0.37 -26.19
C TRP A 224 -14.70 -0.06 -27.65
N ASN A 225 -13.86 0.93 -27.89
CA ASN A 225 -13.50 1.38 -29.24
C ASN A 225 -12.75 0.31 -30.02
N LEU A 226 -11.84 -0.43 -29.37
CA LEU A 226 -11.12 -1.53 -30.01
C LEU A 226 -12.06 -2.62 -30.50
N TRP A 227 -13.06 -3.00 -29.69
CA TRP A 227 -14.03 -4.02 -30.07
C TRP A 227 -14.98 -3.57 -31.20
N HIS A 228 -15.33 -2.29 -31.23
CA HIS A 228 -16.22 -1.74 -32.26
C HIS A 228 -15.50 -1.27 -33.53
N GLY A 229 -14.21 -1.62 -33.70
CA GLY A 229 -13.43 -1.26 -34.88
C GLY A 229 -13.09 0.23 -34.97
N GLN A 230 -13.24 0.98 -33.91
CA GLN A 230 -12.94 2.42 -33.83
C GLN A 230 -11.47 2.70 -33.47
N GLY A 231 -10.65 1.66 -33.31
CA GLY A 231 -9.24 1.74 -32.97
C GLY A 231 -8.99 1.87 -31.46
N PHE A 232 -7.70 1.87 -31.11
CA PHE A 232 -7.24 2.06 -29.74
C PHE A 232 -7.13 3.55 -29.45
N ARG A 233 -8.22 4.15 -28.99
CA ARG A 233 -8.30 5.59 -28.74
C ARG A 233 -9.26 5.91 -27.62
N SER A 234 -8.99 7.01 -26.95
CA SER A 234 -9.91 7.70 -26.05
C SER A 234 -9.87 9.19 -26.35
N TYR A 235 -10.74 9.94 -25.69
CA TYR A 235 -10.68 11.38 -25.76
C TYR A 235 -9.40 11.92 -25.08
N LEU A 236 -9.02 11.38 -23.94
CA LEU A 236 -7.92 11.89 -23.14
C LEU A 236 -6.56 11.73 -23.84
N ASP A 237 -6.33 10.64 -24.54
CA ASP A 237 -5.11 10.40 -25.33
C ASP A 237 -5.15 11.00 -26.73
N GLN A 238 -6.28 11.57 -27.14
CA GLN A 238 -6.49 12.17 -28.46
C GLN A 238 -6.14 11.26 -29.64
N GLY A 239 -6.19 9.94 -29.44
CA GLY A 239 -5.74 8.98 -30.42
C GLY A 239 -4.21 8.84 -30.50
N LEU A 240 -3.46 9.38 -29.53
CA LEU A 240 -2.01 9.22 -29.47
C LEU A 240 -1.56 7.79 -29.22
N PHE A 241 -2.49 6.88 -28.97
CA PHE A 241 -2.24 5.46 -28.74
C PHE A 241 -1.27 5.22 -27.56
N LEU A 242 0.03 5.04 -27.81
CA LEU A 242 1.07 4.89 -26.79
C LEU A 242 1.85 6.19 -26.52
N GLY A 243 1.28 7.34 -26.87
CA GLY A 243 1.94 8.64 -26.70
C GLY A 243 1.93 9.17 -25.26
N GLU A 244 1.05 8.66 -24.40
CA GLU A 244 1.07 8.97 -22.97
C GLU A 244 1.96 8.00 -22.19
N HIS A 245 1.66 6.70 -22.26
CA HIS A 245 2.36 5.61 -21.62
C HIS A 245 2.37 4.35 -22.49
N LEU A 246 3.40 3.52 -22.37
CA LEU A 246 3.39 2.16 -22.91
C LEU A 246 2.58 1.25 -21.97
N GLN A 247 1.26 1.36 -22.04
CA GLN A 247 0.33 0.72 -21.12
C GLN A 247 -0.71 -0.07 -21.89
N VAL A 248 -0.60 -1.39 -21.86
CA VAL A 248 -1.48 -2.29 -22.62
C VAL A 248 -2.05 -3.44 -21.77
N ILE A 249 -1.73 -3.52 -20.47
CA ILE A 249 -2.13 -4.63 -19.60
C ILE A 249 -3.66 -4.76 -19.50
N HIS A 250 -4.40 -3.62 -19.55
CA HIS A 250 -5.86 -3.61 -19.48
C HIS A 250 -6.51 -4.36 -20.66
N LEU A 251 -5.80 -4.54 -21.79
CA LEU A 251 -6.29 -5.35 -22.91
C LEU A 251 -6.48 -6.84 -22.53
N LEU A 252 -5.85 -7.31 -21.45
CA LEU A 252 -6.13 -8.64 -20.88
C LEU A 252 -7.59 -8.78 -20.40
N LEU A 253 -8.26 -7.66 -20.12
CA LEU A 253 -9.66 -7.63 -19.72
C LEU A 253 -10.63 -7.67 -20.90
N LEU A 254 -10.16 -7.48 -22.13
CA LEU A 254 -11.02 -7.44 -23.31
C LEU A 254 -11.96 -8.65 -23.43
N PRO A 255 -11.53 -9.92 -23.22
CA PRO A 255 -12.44 -11.06 -23.29
C PRO A 255 -13.57 -11.01 -22.25
N LEU A 256 -13.30 -10.47 -21.07
CA LEU A 256 -14.32 -10.29 -20.02
C LEU A 256 -15.23 -9.12 -20.35
N HIS A 257 -14.66 -8.03 -20.85
CA HIS A 257 -15.40 -6.84 -21.25
C HIS A 257 -16.36 -7.13 -22.43
N LEU A 258 -16.04 -8.08 -23.29
CA LEU A 258 -16.96 -8.56 -24.34
C LEU A 258 -18.23 -9.21 -23.78
N ILE A 259 -18.11 -9.89 -22.62
CA ILE A 259 -19.23 -10.56 -21.96
C ILE A 259 -20.04 -9.54 -21.15
N TRP A 260 -19.36 -8.62 -20.51
CA TRP A 260 -19.96 -7.58 -19.66
C TRP A 260 -19.28 -6.23 -19.89
N PRO A 261 -19.68 -5.49 -20.97
CA PRO A 261 -19.12 -4.20 -21.27
C PRO A 261 -19.58 -3.15 -20.26
N SER A 262 -18.77 -2.96 -19.24
CA SER A 262 -19.10 -2.05 -18.13
C SER A 262 -17.86 -1.66 -17.35
N HIS A 263 -17.77 -0.40 -16.98
CA HIS A 263 -16.77 0.10 -16.04
C HIS A 263 -16.79 -0.69 -14.69
N LEU A 264 -17.96 -1.12 -14.26
CA LEU A 264 -18.11 -1.95 -13.05
C LEU A 264 -17.32 -3.26 -13.10
N LEU A 265 -17.14 -3.83 -14.30
CA LEU A 265 -16.27 -5.00 -14.49
C LEU A 265 -14.81 -4.64 -14.25
N LEU A 266 -14.36 -3.48 -14.73
CA LEU A 266 -12.96 -3.04 -14.58
C LEU A 266 -12.61 -2.92 -13.09
N GLU A 267 -13.48 -2.30 -12.31
CA GLU A 267 -13.36 -2.15 -10.85
C GLU A 267 -13.30 -3.51 -10.13
N LEU A 268 -14.20 -4.44 -10.50
CA LEU A 268 -14.19 -5.80 -9.95
C LEU A 268 -12.89 -6.53 -10.26
N CYS A 269 -12.37 -6.38 -11.49
CA CYS A 269 -11.13 -7.02 -11.92
C CYS A 269 -9.92 -6.44 -11.19
N GLU A 270 -9.87 -5.13 -10.96
CA GLU A 270 -8.81 -4.47 -10.23
C GLU A 270 -8.75 -4.90 -8.76
N SER A 271 -9.86 -4.79 -8.02
CA SER A 271 -9.94 -5.24 -6.64
C SER A 271 -9.59 -6.73 -6.50
N THR A 272 -10.01 -7.56 -7.49
CA THR A 272 -9.65 -8.98 -7.53
C THR A 272 -8.16 -9.18 -7.77
N ALA A 273 -7.57 -8.47 -8.72
CA ALA A 273 -6.15 -8.56 -9.05
C ALA A 273 -5.28 -8.19 -7.84
N LEU A 274 -5.56 -7.06 -7.18
CA LEU A 274 -4.87 -6.63 -5.97
C LEU A 274 -4.98 -7.69 -4.86
N ALA A 275 -6.19 -8.21 -4.59
CA ALA A 275 -6.41 -9.20 -3.55
C ALA A 275 -5.66 -10.53 -3.81
N LEU A 276 -5.52 -10.95 -5.08
CA LEU A 276 -4.81 -12.19 -5.46
C LEU A 276 -3.32 -12.16 -5.09
N GLY A 277 -2.72 -10.99 -4.88
CA GLY A 277 -1.36 -10.83 -4.37
C GLY A 277 -1.14 -11.49 -3.00
N ALA A 278 -2.18 -11.69 -2.20
CA ALA A 278 -2.12 -12.41 -0.93
C ALA A 278 -1.66 -13.87 -1.07
N ILE A 279 -1.91 -14.52 -2.22
CA ILE A 279 -1.58 -15.93 -2.47
C ILE A 279 -0.06 -16.16 -2.53
N PRO A 280 0.71 -15.48 -3.40
CA PRO A 280 2.15 -15.66 -3.44
C PRO A 280 2.82 -15.23 -2.13
N ILE A 281 2.32 -14.20 -1.44
CA ILE A 281 2.80 -13.77 -0.14
C ILE A 281 2.63 -14.88 0.91
N PHE A 282 1.44 -15.51 0.99
CA PHE A 282 1.21 -16.67 1.84
C PHE A 282 2.22 -17.78 1.59
N ARG A 283 2.44 -18.13 0.33
CA ARG A 283 3.32 -19.22 -0.07
C ARG A 283 4.79 -18.92 0.22
N MET A 284 5.26 -17.70 -0.07
CA MET A 284 6.62 -17.27 0.22
C MET A 284 6.89 -17.25 1.72
N THR A 285 6.02 -16.62 2.52
CA THR A 285 6.18 -16.54 3.97
C THR A 285 6.10 -17.91 4.63
N ARG A 286 5.19 -18.78 4.20
CA ARG A 286 5.12 -20.15 4.71
C ARG A 286 6.41 -20.93 4.41
N ARG A 287 7.00 -20.78 3.22
CA ARG A 287 8.25 -21.45 2.86
C ARG A 287 9.43 -20.94 3.68
N SER A 288 9.52 -19.61 3.88
CA SER A 288 10.63 -19.00 4.61
C SER A 288 10.61 -19.29 6.11
N THR A 289 9.41 -19.41 6.71
CA THR A 289 9.21 -19.57 8.15
C THR A 289 8.86 -21.00 8.58
N GLY A 290 8.48 -21.87 7.63
CA GLY A 290 7.92 -23.21 7.92
C GLY A 290 6.50 -23.17 8.51
N SER A 291 5.87 -22.00 8.69
CA SER A 291 4.61 -21.80 9.41
C SER A 291 3.48 -21.33 8.49
N ALA A 292 2.38 -22.11 8.42
CA ALA A 292 1.18 -21.69 7.71
C ALA A 292 0.49 -20.49 8.41
N HIS A 293 0.59 -20.41 9.73
CA HIS A 293 0.07 -19.27 10.50
C HIS A 293 0.82 -17.98 10.15
N ALA A 294 2.15 -18.00 10.07
CA ALA A 294 2.93 -16.85 9.64
C ALA A 294 2.55 -16.40 8.22
N GLY A 295 2.33 -17.35 7.31
CA GLY A 295 1.81 -17.06 5.97
C GLY A 295 0.46 -16.36 6.00
N LEU A 296 -0.48 -16.84 6.83
CA LEU A 296 -1.81 -16.23 7.01
C LEU A 296 -1.71 -14.80 7.54
N LEU A 297 -0.90 -14.58 8.58
CA LEU A 297 -0.71 -13.24 9.16
C LEU A 297 -0.10 -12.25 8.15
N MET A 298 0.87 -12.70 7.35
CA MET A 298 1.48 -11.85 6.32
C MET A 298 0.50 -11.53 5.19
N SER A 299 -0.36 -12.50 4.80
CA SER A 299 -1.42 -12.25 3.82
C SER A 299 -2.49 -11.29 4.35
N ALA A 300 -2.86 -11.43 5.63
CA ALA A 300 -3.76 -10.49 6.29
C ALA A 300 -3.14 -9.09 6.37
N ALA A 301 -1.84 -8.99 6.70
CA ALA A 301 -1.12 -7.72 6.70
C ALA A 301 -1.11 -7.07 5.30
N TYR A 302 -0.97 -7.86 4.24
CA TYR A 302 -1.04 -7.37 2.87
C TYR A 302 -2.42 -6.79 2.53
N LEU A 303 -3.50 -7.51 2.86
CA LEU A 303 -4.86 -7.06 2.58
C LEU A 303 -5.32 -5.89 3.48
N LEU A 304 -4.65 -5.68 4.62
CA LEU A 304 -4.85 -4.53 5.52
C LEU A 304 -3.86 -3.39 5.24
N TYR A 305 -2.97 -3.55 4.28
CA TYR A 305 -1.94 -2.56 3.96
C TYR A 305 -2.57 -1.32 3.34
N PHE A 306 -2.60 -0.20 4.07
CA PHE A 306 -3.32 0.98 3.62
C PHE A 306 -2.82 1.53 2.27
N PRO A 307 -1.52 1.46 1.88
CA PRO A 307 -1.14 1.87 0.54
C PRO A 307 -1.76 0.99 -0.56
N LEU A 308 -2.08 -0.28 -0.28
CA LEU A 308 -2.83 -1.13 -1.22
C LEU A 308 -4.29 -0.65 -1.38
N HIS A 309 -4.89 -0.16 -0.30
CA HIS A 309 -6.24 0.40 -0.35
C HIS A 309 -6.31 1.65 -1.22
N PHE A 310 -5.25 2.46 -1.21
CA PHE A 310 -5.13 3.62 -2.10
C PHE A 310 -4.77 3.27 -3.55
N LEU A 311 -4.35 2.05 -3.84
CA LEU A 311 -4.27 1.58 -5.23
C LEU A 311 -5.64 1.22 -5.79
N ASP A 312 -6.54 0.74 -4.94
CA ASP A 312 -7.91 0.36 -5.30
C ASP A 312 -8.84 1.60 -5.38
N ILE A 313 -8.67 2.54 -4.42
CA ILE A 313 -9.43 3.80 -4.38
C ILE A 313 -8.45 4.93 -4.13
N GLU A 314 -8.05 5.65 -5.15
CA GLU A 314 -7.18 6.82 -5.01
C GLU A 314 -7.88 7.99 -4.30
N ILE A 315 -7.08 8.90 -3.75
CA ILE A 315 -7.59 10.07 -3.04
C ILE A 315 -8.46 10.98 -3.93
N ASP A 316 -8.18 11.01 -5.23
CA ASP A 316 -8.94 11.77 -6.23
C ASP A 316 -10.07 10.95 -6.88
N LEU A 317 -10.37 9.77 -6.32
CA LEU A 317 -11.45 8.86 -6.73
C LEU A 317 -11.35 8.32 -8.17
N LYS A 318 -10.20 8.40 -8.78
CA LYS A 318 -9.92 7.77 -10.06
C LYS A 318 -9.69 6.27 -9.85
N THR A 319 -10.77 5.53 -9.71
CA THR A 319 -10.76 4.19 -9.12
C THR A 319 -10.00 3.17 -9.95
N PHE A 320 -10.35 2.95 -11.21
CA PHE A 320 -9.67 1.94 -12.04
C PHE A 320 -8.32 2.41 -12.56
N ARG A 321 -7.27 1.62 -12.29
CA ARG A 321 -5.90 1.85 -12.75
C ARG A 321 -5.23 0.57 -13.24
N PRO A 322 -4.86 0.45 -14.52
CA PRO A 322 -4.11 -0.69 -15.03
C PRO A 322 -2.79 -0.95 -14.31
N GLU A 323 -2.18 0.07 -13.71
CA GLU A 323 -0.98 -0.01 -12.89
C GLU A 323 -1.14 -0.99 -11.73
N SER A 324 -2.31 -1.09 -11.14
CA SER A 324 -2.63 -1.99 -10.02
C SER A 324 -2.39 -3.47 -10.36
N PHE A 325 -2.55 -3.84 -11.64
CA PHE A 325 -2.32 -5.21 -12.09
C PHE A 325 -0.84 -5.64 -12.01
N CYS A 326 0.11 -4.70 -11.99
CA CYS A 326 1.51 -5.04 -11.82
C CYS A 326 1.77 -5.74 -10.48
N VAL A 327 1.02 -5.40 -9.44
CA VAL A 327 1.24 -5.89 -8.07
C VAL A 327 1.17 -7.42 -7.98
N PRO A 328 0.07 -8.10 -8.37
CA PRO A 328 0.02 -9.56 -8.33
C PRO A 328 1.06 -10.20 -9.27
N PHE A 329 1.28 -9.65 -10.47
CA PHE A 329 2.23 -10.22 -11.41
C PHE A 329 3.67 -10.16 -10.91
N PHE A 330 4.11 -9.06 -10.31
CA PHE A 330 5.41 -8.98 -9.64
C PHE A 330 5.51 -9.95 -8.45
N LEU A 331 4.47 -10.05 -7.61
CA LEU A 331 4.47 -10.98 -6.47
C LEU A 331 4.56 -12.44 -6.91
N PHE A 332 3.83 -12.85 -7.96
CA PHE A 332 3.97 -14.17 -8.54
C PHE A 332 5.33 -14.37 -9.23
N ALA A 333 5.91 -13.33 -9.85
CA ALA A 333 7.24 -13.37 -10.43
C ALA A 333 8.31 -13.59 -9.35
N PHE A 334 8.22 -12.89 -8.21
CA PHE A 334 9.12 -13.06 -7.09
C PHE A 334 8.95 -14.44 -6.43
N GLU A 335 7.71 -14.94 -6.31
CA GLU A 335 7.49 -16.32 -5.88
C GLU A 335 8.16 -17.33 -6.83
N ALA A 336 7.99 -17.18 -8.13
CA ALA A 336 8.61 -18.04 -9.13
C ALA A 336 10.15 -17.96 -9.10
N LEU A 337 10.70 -16.77 -8.87
CA LEU A 337 12.14 -16.53 -8.72
C LEU A 337 12.69 -17.26 -7.49
N GLU A 338 12.03 -17.17 -6.33
CA GLU A 338 12.42 -17.90 -5.11
C GLU A 338 12.33 -19.44 -5.28
N LEU A 339 11.49 -19.91 -6.21
CA LEU A 339 11.38 -21.31 -6.59
C LEU A 339 12.39 -21.74 -7.68
N GLY A 340 13.22 -20.82 -8.19
CA GLY A 340 14.15 -21.10 -9.29
C GLY A 340 13.47 -21.28 -10.66
N GLN A 341 12.19 -20.94 -10.79
CA GLN A 341 11.39 -21.08 -12.03
C GLN A 341 11.61 -19.89 -12.98
N LEU A 342 12.83 -19.77 -13.49
CA LEU A 342 13.26 -18.58 -14.24
C LEU A 342 12.35 -18.24 -15.43
N ARG A 343 11.92 -19.25 -16.23
CA ARG A 343 11.03 -19.02 -17.37
C ARG A 343 9.71 -18.39 -16.95
N ARG A 344 9.10 -18.90 -15.86
CA ARG A 344 7.87 -18.35 -15.31
C ARG A 344 8.08 -16.93 -14.78
N THR A 345 9.20 -16.67 -14.11
CA THR A 345 9.58 -15.34 -13.64
C THR A 345 9.61 -14.35 -14.81
N LEU A 346 10.30 -14.68 -15.90
CA LEU A 346 10.41 -13.79 -17.07
C LEU A 346 9.06 -13.50 -17.73
N ILE A 347 8.18 -14.50 -17.85
CA ILE A 347 6.84 -14.30 -18.42
C ILE A 347 6.03 -13.34 -17.53
N LEU A 348 6.04 -13.55 -16.23
CA LEU A 348 5.29 -12.72 -15.27
C LEU A 348 5.84 -11.29 -15.20
N LEU A 349 7.17 -11.10 -15.31
CA LEU A 349 7.79 -9.77 -15.40
C LEU A 349 7.41 -9.07 -16.69
N ALA A 350 7.34 -9.77 -17.82
CA ALA A 350 6.90 -9.19 -19.09
C ALA A 350 5.44 -8.72 -19.03
N ILE A 351 4.55 -9.51 -18.37
CA ILE A 351 3.17 -9.10 -18.14
C ILE A 351 3.12 -7.88 -17.21
N ALA A 352 3.87 -7.87 -16.11
CA ALA A 352 3.92 -6.73 -15.20
C ALA A 352 4.42 -5.45 -15.91
N LEU A 353 5.42 -5.58 -16.78
CA LEU A 353 5.97 -4.45 -17.56
C LEU A 353 4.96 -3.86 -18.55
N SER A 354 3.99 -4.63 -19.02
CA SER A 354 2.92 -4.12 -19.90
C SER A 354 1.93 -3.18 -19.18
N ALA A 355 2.04 -3.04 -17.86
CA ALA A 355 1.25 -2.11 -17.10
C ALA A 355 1.78 -0.67 -17.19
N LYS A 356 3.09 -0.48 -17.28
CA LYS A 356 3.71 0.83 -17.48
C LYS A 356 5.22 0.69 -17.80
N GLU A 357 5.76 1.58 -18.64
CA GLU A 357 7.15 1.56 -19.06
C GLU A 357 8.14 1.77 -17.91
N ASP A 358 7.81 2.59 -16.92
CA ASP A 358 8.67 2.92 -15.78
C ASP A 358 8.89 1.75 -14.81
N TYR A 359 8.11 0.67 -14.93
CA TYR A 359 8.32 -0.55 -14.13
C TYR A 359 9.62 -1.29 -14.51
N SER A 360 10.20 -0.96 -15.64
CA SER A 360 11.56 -1.37 -16.00
C SER A 360 12.61 -0.90 -14.99
N ILE A 361 12.33 0.18 -14.23
CA ILE A 361 13.16 0.70 -13.11
C ILE A 361 13.21 -0.29 -11.92
N ILE A 362 12.23 -1.19 -11.80
CA ILE A 362 12.30 -2.33 -10.86
C ILE A 362 13.03 -3.52 -11.49
N ILE A 363 12.83 -3.76 -12.79
CA ILE A 363 13.40 -4.93 -13.48
C ILE A 363 14.92 -4.83 -13.58
N ALA A 364 15.47 -3.64 -13.85
CA ALA A 364 16.90 -3.46 -13.96
C ALA A 364 17.66 -3.78 -12.63
N PRO A 365 17.34 -3.21 -11.47
CA PRO A 365 17.98 -3.58 -10.22
C PRO A 365 17.64 -5.00 -9.75
N LEU A 366 16.48 -5.57 -10.12
CA LEU A 366 16.20 -6.99 -9.90
C LEU A 366 17.21 -7.87 -10.66
N GLY A 367 17.56 -7.50 -11.90
CA GLY A 367 18.60 -8.16 -12.67
C GLY A 367 19.96 -8.12 -11.96
N VAL A 368 20.36 -6.95 -11.44
CA VAL A 368 21.58 -6.79 -10.63
C VAL A 368 21.52 -7.71 -9.40
N TRP A 369 20.41 -7.74 -8.68
CA TRP A 369 20.23 -8.58 -7.51
C TRP A 369 20.37 -10.08 -7.83
N ILE A 370 19.76 -10.55 -8.94
CA ILE A 370 19.86 -11.93 -9.40
C ILE A 370 21.32 -12.29 -9.73
N ALA A 371 22.01 -11.44 -10.48
CA ALA A 371 23.41 -11.66 -10.86
C ALA A 371 24.33 -11.66 -9.64
N ALA A 372 24.20 -10.68 -8.75
CA ALA A 372 24.99 -10.55 -7.54
C ALA A 372 24.81 -11.75 -6.60
N THR A 373 23.56 -12.16 -6.33
CA THR A 373 23.28 -13.31 -5.45
C THR A 373 23.84 -14.60 -6.02
N ALA A 374 23.73 -14.85 -7.31
CA ALA A 374 24.31 -16.02 -7.96
C ALA A 374 25.85 -16.01 -7.94
N TRP A 375 26.46 -14.82 -8.10
CA TRP A 375 27.91 -14.68 -8.05
C TRP A 375 28.48 -14.90 -6.64
N PHE A 376 27.85 -14.34 -5.61
CA PHE A 376 28.27 -14.57 -4.22
C PHE A 376 28.10 -16.03 -3.80
N GLN A 377 27.03 -16.71 -4.22
CA GLN A 377 26.82 -18.12 -3.97
C GLN A 377 27.89 -18.99 -4.64
N LYS A 378 28.27 -18.68 -5.89
CA LYS A 378 29.37 -19.38 -6.57
C LYS A 378 30.69 -19.24 -5.82
N ARG A 379 30.97 -18.06 -5.22
CA ARG A 379 32.20 -17.86 -4.42
C ARG A 379 32.18 -18.59 -3.06
N ALA A 380 31.00 -18.68 -2.44
CA ALA A 380 30.84 -19.31 -1.14
C ALA A 380 30.99 -20.86 -1.22
N ASN A 381 30.71 -21.48 -2.39
CA ASN A 381 30.81 -22.91 -2.65
C ASN A 381 31.76 -23.16 -3.85
N PRO A 382 33.07 -23.01 -3.68
CA PRO A 382 34.01 -23.06 -4.80
C PRO A 382 34.25 -24.45 -5.38
N HIS A 383 33.92 -25.57 -4.68
CA HIS A 383 34.06 -26.92 -5.18
C HIS A 383 32.91 -27.84 -4.74
N PRO A 384 32.22 -28.53 -5.68
CA PRO A 384 31.69 -29.85 -5.33
C PRO A 384 32.91 -30.75 -5.07
N LEU A 385 32.97 -31.41 -3.91
CA LEU A 385 33.90 -32.49 -3.71
C LEU A 385 33.77 -33.43 -4.90
N PRO A 386 34.88 -33.87 -5.55
CA PRO A 386 34.81 -34.89 -6.58
C PRO A 386 34.08 -36.10 -5.99
N PRO A 387 33.23 -36.80 -6.76
CA PRO A 387 32.63 -38.04 -6.30
C PRO A 387 33.79 -38.93 -5.85
N GLY A 388 33.80 -39.29 -4.55
CA GLY A 388 34.82 -40.13 -3.99
C GLY A 388 34.93 -41.39 -4.84
N GLU A 389 36.05 -41.64 -5.39
CA GLU A 389 36.44 -43.00 -5.84
C GLU A 389 36.31 -43.89 -4.60
N ASP A 390 35.24 -44.68 -4.55
CA ASP A 390 35.11 -45.78 -3.62
C ASP A 390 36.21 -46.78 -3.94
N GLY A 391 37.40 -46.49 -3.40
CA GLY A 391 38.51 -47.43 -3.36
C GLY A 391 38.15 -48.58 -2.44
N HIS A 392 37.63 -49.64 -3.01
CA HIS A 392 37.59 -50.93 -2.37
C HIS A 392 38.97 -51.27 -1.80
N ARG A 393 39.10 -51.26 -0.47
CA ARG A 393 40.10 -52.05 0.24
C ARG A 393 39.38 -53.22 0.91
N PRO A 394 39.69 -54.45 0.56
CA PRO A 394 39.20 -55.61 1.26
C PRO A 394 40.03 -55.88 2.49
N GLY A 395 39.41 -56.17 3.62
CA GLY A 395 39.92 -56.90 4.74
C GLY A 395 40.41 -56.14 5.95
N GLU A 396 39.61 -56.16 7.01
CA GLU A 396 39.99 -56.73 8.31
C GLU A 396 38.81 -56.53 9.31
N GLY A 397 38.59 -57.58 10.04
CA GLY A 397 37.37 -57.85 10.76
C GLY A 397 37.23 -57.20 12.12
N SER A 398 36.01 -57.34 12.56
CA SER A 398 35.49 -57.47 13.91
C SER A 398 35.47 -56.28 14.86
N VAL A 399 34.40 -56.32 15.52
CA VAL A 399 33.95 -55.83 16.83
C VAL A 399 32.94 -54.70 16.75
N ALA A 400 31.70 -55.05 16.90
CA ALA A 400 30.62 -54.17 17.26
C ALA A 400 30.77 -53.73 18.72
N PRO A 401 30.45 -52.49 19.03
CA PRO A 401 29.72 -52.17 20.24
C PRO A 401 28.32 -51.63 19.89
N SER A 402 27.37 -52.34 20.45
CA SER A 402 26.00 -51.86 20.63
C SER A 402 26.06 -50.59 21.50
N ASP A 403 25.41 -49.56 21.04
CA ASP A 403 24.72 -48.52 21.72
C ASP A 403 24.69 -47.25 20.84
N ALA A 404 24.02 -47.35 19.70
CA ALA A 404 23.63 -46.15 18.92
C ALA A 404 22.34 -45.59 19.53
N ILE A 405 22.52 -44.54 20.29
CA ILE A 405 21.44 -43.61 20.62
C ILE A 405 20.81 -43.14 19.31
N PRO A 406 19.48 -43.24 19.12
CA PRO A 406 18.87 -42.72 17.91
C PRO A 406 19.06 -41.21 17.90
N GLU A 407 19.83 -40.72 16.93
CA GLU A 407 19.83 -39.28 16.60
C GLU A 407 18.41 -38.81 16.39
N SER A 408 17.95 -38.07 17.39
CA SER A 408 16.68 -37.33 17.30
C SER A 408 16.65 -36.57 15.98
N SER A 409 15.63 -36.80 15.22
CA SER A 409 15.29 -36.10 13.98
C SER A 409 15.49 -34.58 14.15
N ALA A 410 16.70 -34.13 13.90
CA ALA A 410 17.01 -32.74 13.72
C ALA A 410 16.19 -32.28 12.52
N ILE A 411 15.11 -31.55 12.80
CA ILE A 411 14.33 -30.80 11.80
C ILE A 411 15.37 -29.98 11.02
N ARG A 412 15.73 -30.42 9.82
CA ARG A 412 16.52 -29.63 8.89
C ARG A 412 15.69 -28.36 8.63
N VAL A 413 16.01 -27.31 9.39
CA VAL A 413 15.56 -25.96 9.06
C VAL A 413 16.06 -25.70 7.64
N PRO A 414 15.18 -25.43 6.68
CA PRO A 414 15.62 -25.16 5.33
C PRO A 414 16.59 -23.98 5.40
N HIS A 415 17.82 -24.18 4.97
CA HIS A 415 18.75 -23.09 4.76
C HIS A 415 18.06 -22.07 3.86
N THR A 416 17.86 -20.87 4.37
CA THR A 416 17.33 -19.74 3.62
C THR A 416 18.41 -19.18 2.70
N SER A 417 18.95 -20.03 1.84
CA SER A 417 19.62 -19.59 0.63
C SER A 417 18.52 -19.15 -0.32
N PRO A 418 18.60 -18.00 -0.94
CA PRO A 418 17.58 -17.52 -1.89
C PRO A 418 17.38 -18.43 -3.09
N LEU A 419 18.10 -19.53 -3.17
CA LEU A 419 18.12 -20.42 -4.32
C LEU A 419 18.35 -21.88 -3.84
N PRO A 420 17.79 -22.91 -4.53
CA PRO A 420 17.93 -24.30 -4.11
C PRO A 420 19.38 -24.73 -3.99
N PRO A 421 19.75 -25.46 -2.92
CA PRO A 421 21.10 -26.01 -2.76
C PRO A 421 21.35 -27.06 -3.85
N GLY A 422 22.53 -27.01 -4.49
CA GLY A 422 22.98 -28.03 -5.42
C GLY A 422 22.95 -27.69 -6.91
N GLU A 423 22.86 -26.41 -7.28
CA GLU A 423 22.99 -26.05 -8.69
C GLU A 423 24.40 -26.28 -9.23
N SER A 424 24.48 -26.93 -10.41
CA SER A 424 25.70 -27.08 -11.18
C SER A 424 26.31 -25.72 -11.54
N GLU A 425 27.60 -25.67 -11.83
CA GLU A 425 28.29 -24.46 -12.30
C GLU A 425 27.61 -23.80 -13.50
N ARG A 426 26.97 -24.62 -14.36
CA ARG A 426 26.14 -24.15 -15.50
C ARG A 426 24.91 -23.40 -15.04
N GLY A 427 24.26 -23.81 -13.96
CA GLY A 427 23.08 -23.11 -13.41
C GLY A 427 23.43 -21.73 -12.87
N SER A 428 24.53 -21.61 -12.13
CA SER A 428 25.01 -20.34 -11.59
C SER A 428 25.40 -19.36 -12.72
N ARG A 429 26.12 -19.82 -13.75
CA ARG A 429 26.44 -19.00 -14.94
C ARG A 429 25.19 -18.50 -15.65
N ARG A 430 24.20 -19.39 -15.86
CA ARG A 430 22.92 -19.02 -16.49
C ARG A 430 22.20 -17.93 -15.71
N ARG A 431 22.16 -17.99 -14.38
CA ARG A 431 21.53 -16.97 -13.52
C ARG A 431 22.26 -15.64 -13.60
N ILE A 432 23.59 -15.63 -13.54
CA ILE A 432 24.38 -14.41 -13.70
C ILE A 432 24.06 -13.76 -15.04
N LEU A 433 24.12 -14.55 -16.11
CA LEU A 433 23.83 -14.02 -17.46
C LEU A 433 22.41 -13.49 -17.58
N THR A 434 21.42 -14.22 -17.06
CA THR A 434 20.02 -13.75 -17.07
C THR A 434 19.85 -12.47 -16.27
N GLY A 435 20.50 -12.36 -15.10
CA GLY A 435 20.47 -11.13 -14.31
C GLY A 435 21.06 -9.94 -15.07
N LEU A 436 22.23 -10.13 -15.70
CA LEU A 436 22.83 -9.08 -16.55
C LEU A 436 21.95 -8.71 -17.74
N CYS A 437 21.38 -9.71 -18.43
CA CYS A 437 20.44 -9.45 -19.54
C CYS A 437 19.20 -8.67 -19.06
N LEU A 438 18.62 -8.99 -17.90
CA LEU A 438 17.49 -8.25 -17.35
C LEU A 438 17.87 -6.80 -17.00
N THR A 439 19.07 -6.59 -16.44
CA THR A 439 19.56 -5.25 -16.15
C THR A 439 19.67 -4.40 -17.41
N VAL A 440 20.35 -4.93 -18.43
CA VAL A 440 20.51 -4.26 -19.73
C VAL A 440 19.15 -4.03 -20.39
N PHE A 441 18.30 -5.05 -20.40
CA PHE A 441 16.96 -4.95 -20.95
C PHE A 441 16.14 -3.85 -20.26
N GLY A 442 16.11 -3.81 -18.93
CA GLY A 442 15.34 -2.80 -18.19
C GLY A 442 15.78 -1.37 -18.53
N VAL A 443 17.09 -1.13 -18.61
CA VAL A 443 17.63 0.17 -18.99
C VAL A 443 17.31 0.51 -20.46
N LEU A 444 17.58 -0.40 -21.39
CA LEU A 444 17.32 -0.18 -22.80
C LEU A 444 15.83 -0.01 -23.11
N TYR A 445 14.98 -0.77 -22.46
CA TYR A 445 13.52 -0.66 -22.59
C TYR A 445 13.02 0.72 -22.18
N LEU A 446 13.46 1.24 -21.00
CA LEU A 446 13.10 2.57 -20.55
C LEU A 446 13.56 3.65 -21.55
N LEU A 447 14.81 3.56 -22.00
CA LEU A 447 15.35 4.50 -22.98
C LEU A 447 14.59 4.44 -24.32
N LEU A 448 14.27 3.24 -24.81
CA LEU A 448 13.49 3.05 -26.03
C LEU A 448 12.08 3.65 -25.86
N ALA A 449 11.42 3.34 -24.75
CA ALA A 449 10.09 3.85 -24.44
C ALA A 449 10.05 5.38 -24.42
N THR A 450 10.96 5.98 -23.64
CA THR A 450 10.94 7.44 -23.36
C THR A 450 11.58 8.28 -24.47
N ARG A 451 12.49 7.73 -25.27
CA ARG A 451 13.21 8.48 -26.31
C ARG A 451 12.72 8.22 -27.73
N VAL A 452 12.05 7.09 -27.95
CA VAL A 452 11.62 6.69 -29.29
C VAL A 452 10.13 6.49 -29.37
N VAL A 453 9.56 5.55 -28.59
CA VAL A 453 8.18 5.10 -28.80
C VAL A 453 7.17 6.19 -28.42
N ILE A 454 7.23 6.70 -27.17
CA ILE A 454 6.29 7.73 -26.72
C ILE A 454 6.41 9.00 -27.56
N PRO A 455 7.62 9.57 -27.83
CA PRO A 455 7.75 10.74 -28.70
C PRO A 455 7.26 10.50 -30.11
N TRP A 456 7.44 9.28 -30.66
CA TRP A 456 6.91 8.93 -32.00
C TRP A 456 5.39 9.15 -32.07
N PHE A 457 4.64 8.62 -31.10
CA PHE A 457 3.19 8.79 -31.03
C PHE A 457 2.76 10.21 -30.65
N ARG A 458 3.65 11.02 -30.09
CA ARG A 458 3.41 12.43 -29.76
C ARG A 458 3.82 13.39 -30.89
N GLY A 459 4.12 12.90 -32.06
CA GLY A 459 4.59 13.75 -33.18
C GLY A 459 5.93 14.44 -32.91
N GLY A 460 6.79 13.88 -32.06
CA GLY A 460 8.08 14.42 -31.64
C GLY A 460 8.06 15.34 -30.43
N ALA A 461 6.89 15.58 -29.83
CA ALA A 461 6.79 16.39 -28.61
C ALA A 461 7.44 15.68 -27.40
N GLU A 462 8.02 16.47 -26.50
CA GLU A 462 8.64 15.97 -25.27
C GLU A 462 7.61 15.34 -24.32
N LEU A 463 8.13 14.52 -23.40
CA LEU A 463 7.34 13.86 -22.36
C LEU A 463 6.80 14.91 -21.39
N HIS A 464 5.50 14.91 -21.16
CA HIS A 464 4.84 15.88 -20.28
C HIS A 464 5.32 15.83 -18.81
N TYR A 465 5.81 14.67 -18.34
CA TYR A 465 6.25 14.50 -16.95
C TYR A 465 7.66 15.02 -16.66
N VAL A 466 8.42 15.52 -17.66
CA VAL A 466 9.70 16.22 -17.43
C VAL A 466 9.52 17.43 -16.50
N ARG A 467 8.38 18.10 -16.60
CA ARG A 467 8.01 19.25 -15.75
C ARG A 467 8.04 18.96 -14.25
N TYR A 468 7.83 17.69 -13.84
CA TYR A 468 7.89 17.31 -12.42
C TYR A 468 9.32 17.30 -11.85
N PHE A 469 10.33 17.40 -12.71
CA PHE A 469 11.75 17.44 -12.37
C PHE A 469 12.41 18.76 -12.73
N SER A 470 11.62 19.82 -12.93
CA SER A 470 12.09 21.17 -13.35
C SER A 470 13.20 21.75 -12.47
N LYS A 471 13.29 21.36 -11.19
CA LYS A 471 14.41 21.71 -10.30
C LYS A 471 15.77 21.22 -10.82
N PHE A 472 15.78 20.19 -11.67
CA PHE A 472 17.01 19.63 -12.22
C PHE A 472 17.29 20.08 -13.66
N GLY A 473 16.32 20.66 -14.36
CA GLY A 473 16.45 21.16 -15.73
C GLY A 473 15.14 21.12 -16.51
N ASP A 474 15.13 21.77 -17.67
CA ASP A 474 13.94 21.88 -18.51
C ASP A 474 13.82 20.74 -19.50
N THR A 475 14.90 20.01 -19.77
CA THR A 475 14.92 18.84 -20.64
C THR A 475 15.31 17.57 -19.88
N MET A 476 14.86 16.42 -20.34
CA MET A 476 15.22 15.13 -19.71
C MET A 476 16.74 14.89 -19.68
N GLY A 477 17.46 15.40 -20.68
CA GLY A 477 18.93 15.33 -20.72
C GLY A 477 19.59 16.14 -19.60
N GLU A 478 19.14 17.36 -19.39
CA GLU A 478 19.61 18.23 -18.29
C GLU A 478 19.24 17.67 -16.94
N VAL A 479 18.02 17.14 -16.76
CA VAL A 479 17.57 16.50 -15.53
C VAL A 479 18.53 15.37 -15.14
N VAL A 480 18.80 14.43 -16.05
CA VAL A 480 19.72 13.31 -15.77
C VAL A 480 21.15 13.80 -15.54
N TRP A 481 21.64 14.75 -16.35
CA TRP A 481 22.97 15.31 -16.20
C TRP A 481 23.15 16.00 -14.86
N ASN A 482 22.20 16.84 -14.47
CA ASN A 482 22.27 17.56 -13.19
C ASN A 482 22.12 16.66 -11.98
N MET A 483 21.29 15.59 -12.05
CA MET A 483 21.22 14.57 -11.00
C MET A 483 22.57 13.86 -10.81
N LEU A 484 23.31 13.59 -11.88
CA LEU A 484 24.60 12.91 -11.81
C LEU A 484 25.75 13.86 -11.38
N THR A 485 25.72 15.09 -11.85
CA THR A 485 26.85 16.04 -11.66
C THR A 485 26.69 16.97 -10.48
N LYS A 486 25.46 17.14 -9.95
CA LYS A 486 25.14 17.99 -8.80
C LYS A 486 24.62 17.17 -7.60
N PRO A 487 25.46 16.32 -6.96
CA PRO A 487 25.01 15.44 -5.89
C PRO A 487 24.42 16.19 -4.67
N ARG A 488 24.88 17.42 -4.39
CA ARG A 488 24.30 18.22 -3.30
C ARG A 488 22.84 18.59 -3.55
N LEU A 489 22.47 18.92 -4.80
CA LEU A 489 21.10 19.20 -5.19
C LEU A 489 20.25 17.91 -5.05
N LEU A 490 20.75 16.80 -5.59
CA LEU A 490 20.04 15.50 -5.53
C LEU A 490 19.79 15.06 -4.09
N TRP A 491 20.83 15.07 -3.24
CA TRP A 491 20.69 14.66 -1.84
C TRP A 491 19.85 15.66 -1.02
N GLY A 492 19.88 16.95 -1.35
CA GLY A 492 19.02 17.95 -0.72
C GLY A 492 17.54 17.69 -0.96
N GLU A 493 17.15 17.26 -2.18
CA GLU A 493 15.78 16.91 -2.51
C GLU A 493 15.38 15.51 -1.99
N LEU A 494 16.31 14.57 -1.87
CA LEU A 494 16.04 13.22 -1.36
C LEU A 494 16.00 13.15 0.17
N LEU A 495 16.78 13.94 0.89
CA LEU A 495 16.85 13.90 2.35
C LEU A 495 15.90 14.91 2.99
N THR A 496 14.62 14.79 2.69
CA THR A 496 13.56 15.67 3.19
C THR A 496 12.64 14.93 4.18
N VAL A 497 11.93 15.69 4.99
CA VAL A 497 10.87 15.16 5.87
C VAL A 497 9.85 14.36 5.06
N LYS A 498 9.47 14.84 3.89
CA LYS A 498 8.53 14.18 2.98
C LYS A 498 9.02 12.78 2.58
N THR A 499 10.29 12.63 2.20
CA THR A 499 10.88 11.33 1.86
C THR A 499 10.83 10.35 3.04
N VAL A 500 11.12 10.85 4.26
CA VAL A 500 11.04 10.03 5.48
C VAL A 500 9.59 9.60 5.76
N LEU A 501 8.63 10.52 5.62
CA LEU A 501 7.21 10.23 5.80
C LEU A 501 6.73 9.19 4.78
N TYR A 502 7.17 9.30 3.53
CA TYR A 502 6.84 8.33 2.49
C TYR A 502 7.45 6.96 2.80
N ALA A 503 8.72 6.89 3.21
CA ALA A 503 9.35 5.66 3.65
C ALA A 503 8.62 5.02 4.86
N LEU A 504 8.22 5.83 5.85
CA LEU A 504 7.42 5.38 6.99
C LEU A 504 6.07 4.83 6.54
N SER A 505 5.39 5.52 5.64
CA SER A 505 4.11 5.08 5.09
C SER A 505 4.19 3.71 4.41
N MET A 506 5.33 3.42 3.76
CA MET A 506 5.54 2.15 3.08
C MET A 506 6.03 1.03 4.02
N LEU A 507 6.84 1.34 5.04
CA LEU A 507 7.53 0.34 5.86
C LEU A 507 6.87 0.08 7.21
N LEU A 508 6.25 1.09 7.82
CA LEU A 508 5.59 0.94 9.12
C LEU A 508 4.45 -0.10 9.08
N PRO A 509 3.56 -0.12 8.07
CA PRO A 509 2.48 -1.11 8.05
C PRO A 509 2.95 -2.57 7.99
N VAL A 510 4.18 -2.81 7.54
CA VAL A 510 4.82 -4.14 7.60
C VAL A 510 5.76 -4.29 8.81
N GLY A 511 5.65 -3.41 9.82
CA GLY A 511 6.46 -3.46 11.04
C GLY A 511 7.97 -3.39 10.78
N PHE A 512 8.41 -2.69 9.73
CA PHE A 512 9.80 -2.57 9.29
C PHE A 512 10.51 -3.91 8.98
N VAL A 513 9.78 -5.02 8.94
CA VAL A 513 10.34 -6.36 8.73
C VAL A 513 11.03 -6.50 7.36
N ALA A 514 10.62 -5.69 6.36
CA ALA A 514 11.28 -5.60 5.06
C ALA A 514 12.78 -5.24 5.18
N LEU A 515 13.15 -4.42 6.17
CA LEU A 515 14.55 -4.03 6.44
C LEU A 515 15.44 -5.22 6.85
N LEU A 516 14.84 -6.31 7.33
CA LEU A 516 15.56 -7.55 7.66
C LEU A 516 15.94 -8.38 6.41
N SER A 517 15.57 -7.90 5.22
CA SER A 517 15.96 -8.46 3.92
C SER A 517 16.45 -7.34 2.98
N PRO A 518 17.53 -6.62 3.35
CA PRO A 518 17.94 -5.38 2.68
C PRO A 518 18.29 -5.58 1.20
N GLY A 519 18.87 -6.71 0.82
CA GLY A 519 19.20 -6.98 -0.58
C GLY A 519 17.99 -7.08 -1.50
N ARG A 520 16.83 -7.59 -1.01
CA ARG A 520 15.57 -7.59 -1.77
C ARG A 520 14.95 -6.19 -1.79
N LEU A 521 14.93 -5.54 -0.64
CA LEU A 521 14.38 -4.19 -0.53
C LEU A 521 15.13 -3.17 -1.41
N ALA A 522 16.45 -3.36 -1.57
CA ALA A 522 17.29 -2.51 -2.43
C ALA A 522 16.83 -2.46 -3.90
N VAL A 523 16.09 -3.47 -4.37
CA VAL A 523 15.50 -3.48 -5.71
C VAL A 523 14.51 -2.31 -5.91
N ALA A 524 13.86 -1.86 -4.83
CA ALA A 524 12.92 -0.74 -4.85
C ALA A 524 13.61 0.64 -4.83
N LEU A 525 14.87 0.76 -4.39
CA LEU A 525 15.50 2.04 -4.11
C LEU A 525 15.57 3.00 -5.29
N PRO A 526 15.90 2.59 -6.53
CA PRO A 526 15.94 3.51 -7.66
C PRO A 526 14.56 4.15 -7.94
N LEU A 527 13.50 3.33 -7.97
CA LEU A 527 12.14 3.85 -8.19
C LEU A 527 11.69 4.70 -7.00
N PHE A 528 11.92 4.25 -5.77
CA PHE A 528 11.59 5.03 -4.58
C PHE A 528 12.27 6.41 -4.61
N GLY A 529 13.55 6.47 -4.98
CA GLY A 529 14.27 7.73 -5.13
C GLY A 529 13.64 8.65 -6.18
N ILE A 530 13.30 8.13 -7.35
CA ILE A 530 12.64 8.90 -8.41
C ILE A 530 11.28 9.45 -7.95
N LEU A 531 10.48 8.63 -7.27
CA LEU A 531 9.19 9.08 -6.73
C LEU A 531 9.36 10.17 -5.67
N CYS A 532 10.39 10.10 -4.83
CA CYS A 532 10.68 11.14 -3.83
C CYS A 532 11.05 12.49 -4.44
N LEU A 533 11.61 12.51 -5.66
CA LEU A 533 11.95 13.75 -6.38
C LEU A 533 10.71 14.43 -6.99
N ASN A 534 9.58 13.73 -7.06
CA ASN A 534 8.31 14.25 -7.56
C ASN A 534 7.37 14.54 -6.37
N GLU A 535 6.83 15.75 -6.32
CA GLU A 535 5.99 16.19 -5.20
C GLU A 535 4.68 15.40 -5.10
N LEU A 536 4.06 15.09 -6.21
CA LEU A 536 2.83 14.32 -6.24
C LEU A 536 3.05 12.83 -5.96
N ALA A 537 4.13 12.27 -6.49
CA ALA A 537 4.36 10.83 -6.46
C ALA A 537 4.86 10.30 -5.10
N ALA A 538 5.48 11.14 -4.26
CA ALA A 538 5.92 10.75 -2.91
C ALA A 538 4.77 10.79 -1.88
N ASP A 539 3.60 10.34 -2.29
CA ASP A 539 2.41 10.23 -1.44
C ASP A 539 1.73 8.86 -1.72
N PRO A 540 1.62 7.97 -0.72
CA PRO A 540 1.02 6.65 -0.91
C PRO A 540 -0.50 6.69 -1.15
N ARG A 541 -1.11 7.87 -1.15
CA ARG A 541 -2.53 8.06 -1.48
C ARG A 541 -2.80 8.11 -2.99
N HIS A 542 -1.75 8.17 -3.81
CA HIS A 542 -1.79 8.06 -5.28
C HIS A 542 -1.25 6.70 -5.73
N HIS A 543 -1.44 6.35 -7.01
CA HIS A 543 -1.10 5.04 -7.57
C HIS A 543 0.39 4.78 -7.86
N PHE A 544 1.25 5.80 -7.81
CA PHE A 544 2.65 5.71 -8.28
C PHE A 544 3.51 4.67 -7.53
N HIS A 545 3.10 4.32 -6.30
CA HIS A 545 3.81 3.32 -5.48
C HIS A 545 3.44 1.86 -5.83
N ALA A 546 2.56 1.61 -6.80
CA ALA A 546 2.12 0.27 -7.18
C ALA A 546 3.28 -0.75 -7.31
N PRO A 547 4.39 -0.48 -8.02
CA PRO A 547 5.48 -1.43 -8.17
C PRO A 547 6.39 -1.55 -6.92
N LEU A 548 6.29 -0.64 -5.93
CA LEU A 548 7.02 -0.76 -4.67
C LEU A 548 6.37 -1.78 -3.73
N VAL A 549 5.03 -1.88 -3.72
CA VAL A 549 4.27 -2.80 -2.85
C VAL A 549 4.76 -4.24 -2.96
N PRO A 550 4.89 -4.84 -4.16
CA PRO A 550 5.36 -6.21 -4.29
C PRO A 550 6.79 -6.41 -3.78
N VAL A 551 7.67 -5.42 -3.94
CA VAL A 551 9.06 -5.50 -3.43
C VAL A 551 9.09 -5.46 -1.91
N VAL A 552 8.31 -4.57 -1.29
CA VAL A 552 8.17 -4.47 0.18
C VAL A 552 7.67 -5.79 0.76
N PHE A 553 6.63 -6.40 0.16
CA PHE A 553 6.08 -7.67 0.65
C PHE A 553 6.97 -8.87 0.34
N TRP A 554 7.69 -8.88 -0.77
CA TRP A 554 8.72 -9.89 -1.03
C TRP A 554 9.84 -9.83 0.01
N ALA A 555 10.35 -8.63 0.29
CA ALA A 555 11.36 -8.43 1.32
C ALA A 555 10.84 -8.81 2.71
N SER A 556 9.59 -8.46 3.05
CA SER A 556 8.95 -8.79 4.33
C SER A 556 8.70 -10.29 4.51
N ALA A 557 8.24 -11.00 3.47
CA ALA A 557 7.97 -12.43 3.49
C ALA A 557 9.22 -13.27 3.84
N ILE A 558 10.39 -12.77 3.45
CA ILE A 558 11.67 -13.39 3.79
C ILE A 558 12.26 -12.78 5.06
N GLY A 559 12.10 -11.46 5.25
CA GLY A 559 12.62 -10.72 6.40
C GLY A 559 12.10 -11.25 7.73
N VAL A 560 10.82 -11.64 7.78
CA VAL A 560 10.19 -12.18 9.00
C VAL A 560 10.90 -13.43 9.54
N SER A 561 11.54 -14.22 8.68
CA SER A 561 12.35 -15.39 9.08
C SER A 561 13.78 -15.03 9.48
N ASN A 562 14.17 -13.77 9.31
CA ASN A 562 15.53 -13.30 9.62
C ASN A 562 15.60 -12.63 11.01
N ALA A 563 14.49 -12.35 11.66
CA ALA A 563 14.45 -11.62 12.93
C ALA A 563 15.31 -12.29 14.01
N GLY A 564 15.13 -13.59 14.24
CA GLY A 564 15.92 -14.34 15.21
C GLY A 564 17.42 -14.41 14.83
N ARG A 565 17.74 -14.51 13.53
CA ARG A 565 19.13 -14.47 13.06
C ARG A 565 19.78 -13.10 13.29
N CYS A 566 19.05 -12.03 13.12
CA CYS A 566 19.54 -10.68 13.44
C CYS A 566 19.85 -10.53 14.92
N VAL A 567 18.96 -11.02 15.81
CA VAL A 567 19.20 -11.01 17.25
C VAL A 567 20.42 -11.87 17.62
N SER A 568 20.57 -13.05 17.02
CA SER A 568 21.74 -13.92 17.27
C SER A 568 23.05 -13.26 16.82
N ARG A 569 23.06 -12.57 15.67
CA ARG A 569 24.24 -11.81 15.21
C ARG A 569 24.52 -10.62 16.12
N LEU A 570 23.49 -9.88 16.53
CA LEU A 570 23.65 -8.76 17.45
C LEU A 570 24.28 -9.25 18.77
N ARG A 571 23.85 -10.41 19.29
CA ARG A 571 24.43 -11.05 20.46
C ARG A 571 25.94 -11.29 20.29
N SER A 572 26.39 -11.77 19.13
CA SER A 572 27.82 -12.00 18.89
C SER A 572 28.67 -10.74 18.76
N CYS A 573 28.03 -9.58 18.50
CA CYS A 573 28.72 -8.29 18.40
C CYS A 573 28.69 -7.46 19.70
N LEU A 574 27.84 -7.81 20.66
CA LEU A 574 27.69 -7.08 21.91
C LEU A 574 28.65 -7.61 22.99
N PRO A 575 29.08 -6.77 23.96
CA PRO A 575 29.78 -7.24 25.16
C PRO A 575 28.93 -8.24 25.96
N LEU A 576 29.57 -9.17 26.66
CA LEU A 576 28.91 -10.26 27.40
C LEU A 576 27.80 -9.79 28.36
N TRP A 577 27.96 -8.63 28.98
CA TRP A 577 26.97 -8.06 29.92
C TRP A 577 25.71 -7.49 29.24
N LEU A 578 25.75 -7.31 27.90
CA LEU A 578 24.60 -6.87 27.08
C LEU A 578 23.99 -8.02 26.26
N HIS A 579 24.46 -9.26 26.45
CA HIS A 579 23.94 -10.37 25.68
C HIS A 579 22.44 -10.58 25.96
N PRO A 580 21.58 -10.56 24.92
CA PRO A 580 20.21 -10.99 25.08
C PRO A 580 20.14 -12.46 25.46
N PRO A 581 19.11 -12.91 26.20
CA PRO A 581 18.95 -14.31 26.59
C PRO A 581 18.95 -15.24 25.37
N THR A 582 19.32 -16.50 25.59
CA THR A 582 19.40 -17.52 24.51
C THR A 582 18.07 -17.72 23.79
N THR A 583 16.95 -17.51 24.48
CA THR A 583 15.59 -17.60 23.94
C THR A 583 15.19 -16.37 23.09
N ALA A 584 15.96 -15.28 23.14
CA ALA A 584 15.60 -14.02 22.48
C ALA A 584 15.44 -14.14 20.96
N SER A 585 16.19 -15.03 20.30
CA SER A 585 16.07 -15.22 18.85
C SER A 585 14.71 -15.83 18.46
N GLN A 586 14.22 -16.80 19.24
CA GLN A 586 12.91 -17.42 19.00
C GLN A 586 11.75 -16.48 19.32
N THR A 587 11.93 -15.71 20.40
CA THR A 587 10.97 -14.66 20.77
C THR A 587 10.92 -13.58 19.72
N ALA A 588 12.05 -13.18 19.13
CA ALA A 588 12.12 -12.21 18.02
C ALA A 588 11.39 -12.68 16.76
N ASP A 589 11.55 -13.97 16.38
CA ASP A 589 10.82 -14.53 15.25
C ASP A 589 9.30 -14.54 15.50
N SER A 590 8.88 -14.92 16.71
CA SER A 590 7.46 -14.92 17.10
C SER A 590 6.90 -13.50 17.13
N PHE A 591 7.63 -12.58 17.74
CA PHE A 591 7.26 -11.17 17.81
C PHE A 591 7.13 -10.56 16.40
N ALA A 592 8.11 -10.74 15.52
CA ALA A 592 8.09 -10.20 14.17
C ALA A 592 6.86 -10.66 13.37
N ARG A 593 6.48 -11.94 13.50
CA ARG A 593 5.29 -12.50 12.82
C ARG A 593 4.00 -11.84 13.26
N GLN A 594 3.86 -11.58 14.56
CA GLN A 594 2.66 -10.94 15.13
C GLN A 594 2.67 -9.43 14.87
N PHE A 595 3.84 -8.80 14.96
CA PHE A 595 3.99 -7.37 14.82
C PHE A 595 3.66 -6.88 13.41
N VAL A 596 4.00 -7.66 12.36
CA VAL A 596 3.63 -7.33 10.97
C VAL A 596 2.12 -7.17 10.83
N TRP A 597 1.34 -8.14 11.32
CA TRP A 597 -0.11 -8.06 11.24
C TRP A 597 -0.67 -6.90 12.07
N ALA A 598 -0.19 -6.75 13.30
CA ALA A 598 -0.65 -5.69 14.19
C ALA A 598 -0.33 -4.30 13.62
N SER A 599 0.88 -4.12 13.03
CA SER A 599 1.27 -2.86 12.39
C SER A 599 0.41 -2.54 11.16
N ALA A 600 0.07 -3.55 10.34
CA ALA A 600 -0.82 -3.35 9.20
C ALA A 600 -2.23 -2.94 9.66
N PHE A 601 -2.76 -3.63 10.68
CA PHE A 601 -4.07 -3.33 11.25
C PHE A 601 -4.12 -1.92 11.84
N THR A 602 -3.16 -1.56 12.69
CA THR A 602 -3.16 -0.26 13.37
C THR A 602 -2.83 0.89 12.42
N SER A 603 -1.94 0.69 11.45
CA SER A 603 -1.71 1.68 10.39
C SER A 603 -2.95 1.87 9.52
N GLY A 604 -3.64 0.77 9.18
CA GLY A 604 -4.91 0.82 8.46
C GLY A 604 -5.98 1.58 9.24
N LEU A 605 -6.05 1.37 10.57
CA LEU A 605 -7.00 2.07 11.44
C LEU A 605 -6.86 3.60 11.36
N PHE A 606 -5.62 4.12 11.35
CA PHE A 606 -5.37 5.57 11.34
C PHE A 606 -5.21 6.19 9.95
N LEU A 607 -4.83 5.41 8.93
CA LEU A 607 -4.38 5.93 7.65
C LEU A 607 -5.18 5.43 6.44
N SER A 608 -6.08 4.45 6.61
CA SER A 608 -6.86 3.88 5.51
C SER A 608 -8.19 4.61 5.28
N LEU A 609 -8.62 4.62 4.01
CA LEU A 609 -9.97 5.05 3.59
C LEU A 609 -11.01 3.91 3.60
N SER A 610 -10.59 2.67 3.85
CA SER A 610 -11.48 1.52 3.90
C SER A 610 -12.31 1.50 5.20
N PRO A 611 -13.36 0.66 5.30
CA PRO A 611 -14.11 0.48 6.54
C PRO A 611 -13.28 0.06 7.75
N ALA A 612 -12.03 -0.39 7.56
CA ALA A 612 -11.08 -0.62 8.64
C ALA A 612 -10.49 0.67 9.23
N GLY A 613 -10.57 1.80 8.51
CA GLY A 613 -10.02 3.08 8.94
C GLY A 613 -11.05 3.97 9.66
N ILE A 614 -10.56 4.75 10.63
CA ILE A 614 -11.40 5.70 11.39
C ILE A 614 -11.99 6.76 10.46
N ALA A 615 -11.19 7.26 9.51
CA ALA A 615 -11.62 8.30 8.57
C ALA A 615 -12.85 7.92 7.73
N PHE A 616 -13.06 6.62 7.48
CA PHE A 616 -14.25 6.12 6.78
C PHE A 616 -15.55 6.39 7.55
N TRP A 617 -15.50 6.35 8.87
CA TRP A 617 -16.65 6.54 9.76
C TRP A 617 -16.79 7.97 10.29
N ASP A 618 -15.77 8.81 10.10
CA ASP A 618 -15.73 10.17 10.58
C ASP A 618 -16.59 11.08 9.70
N VAL A 619 -17.68 11.62 10.26
CA VAL A 619 -18.64 12.50 9.55
C VAL A 619 -17.96 13.76 9.03
N GLY A 620 -16.92 14.26 9.69
CA GLY A 620 -16.12 15.41 9.29
C GLY A 620 -15.20 15.14 8.12
N SER A 621 -14.79 13.87 7.92
CA SER A 621 -13.87 13.49 6.85
C SER A 621 -14.52 13.64 5.47
N PRO A 622 -13.84 14.26 4.50
CA PRO A 622 -14.30 14.32 3.11
C PRO A 622 -14.39 12.93 2.47
N MET A 623 -13.65 11.94 3.00
CA MET A 623 -13.60 10.56 2.51
C MET A 623 -14.52 9.60 3.28
N SER A 624 -15.43 10.13 4.09
CA SER A 624 -16.31 9.30 4.93
C SER A 624 -17.40 8.58 4.13
N LEU A 625 -17.92 7.50 4.75
CA LEU A 625 -19.12 6.79 4.28
C LEU A 625 -20.27 7.77 3.96
N TRP A 626 -20.45 8.77 4.81
CA TRP A 626 -21.56 9.73 4.74
C TRP A 626 -21.43 10.74 3.61
N ARG A 627 -20.20 11.08 3.21
CA ARG A 627 -19.94 12.05 2.14
C ARG A 627 -19.76 11.41 0.77
N LEU A 628 -19.01 10.31 0.69
CA LEU A 628 -18.68 9.69 -0.60
C LEU A 628 -19.67 8.61 -1.02
N TYR A 629 -20.15 7.82 -0.06
CA TYR A 629 -20.91 6.61 -0.36
C TYR A 629 -22.41 6.75 -0.03
N ALA A 630 -22.82 7.85 0.60
CA ALA A 630 -24.23 8.19 0.74
C ALA A 630 -24.87 8.43 -0.63
N HIS A 631 -26.17 8.20 -0.71
CA HIS A 631 -26.93 8.42 -1.94
C HIS A 631 -26.85 9.89 -2.40
N ASP A 632 -26.57 10.10 -3.68
CA ASP A 632 -26.50 11.42 -4.29
C ASP A 632 -27.73 11.66 -5.17
N PRO A 633 -28.56 12.67 -4.88
CA PRO A 633 -29.78 12.95 -5.67
C PRO A 633 -29.53 13.21 -7.17
N ARG A 634 -28.30 13.62 -7.54
CA ARG A 634 -27.92 13.78 -8.96
C ARG A 634 -28.05 12.46 -9.72
N ALA A 635 -27.70 11.35 -9.06
CA ALA A 635 -27.76 10.03 -9.66
C ALA A 635 -29.18 9.61 -10.06
N ASP A 636 -30.20 10.07 -9.32
CA ASP A 636 -31.61 9.79 -9.64
C ASP A 636 -32.10 10.57 -10.88
N GLN A 637 -31.52 11.73 -11.12
CA GLN A 637 -31.86 12.55 -12.26
C GLN A 637 -31.14 12.17 -13.55
N PHE A 638 -29.96 11.54 -13.43
CA PHE A 638 -29.12 11.21 -14.57
C PHE A 638 -29.79 10.28 -15.61
N PRO A 639 -30.63 9.28 -15.27
CA PRO A 639 -31.34 8.46 -16.27
C PRO A 639 -32.21 9.28 -17.23
N LYS A 640 -32.77 10.44 -16.78
CA LYS A 640 -33.54 11.35 -17.66
C LYS A 640 -32.60 11.99 -18.70
N VAL A 641 -31.41 12.37 -18.30
CA VAL A 641 -30.38 12.90 -19.21
C VAL A 641 -29.94 11.84 -20.21
N PHE A 642 -29.62 10.64 -19.71
CA PHE A 642 -29.16 9.54 -20.54
C PHE A 642 -30.19 9.12 -21.60
N ALA A 643 -31.49 9.19 -21.28
CA ALA A 643 -32.57 8.91 -22.20
C ALA A 643 -32.71 9.94 -23.36
N LYS A 644 -32.21 11.18 -23.18
CA LYS A 644 -32.22 12.24 -24.21
C LYS A 644 -31.05 12.09 -25.20
N VAL A 645 -30.02 11.37 -24.88
CA VAL A 645 -28.78 11.27 -25.65
C VAL A 645 -28.71 9.89 -26.34
N PRO A 646 -28.91 9.79 -27.66
CA PRO A 646 -28.83 8.53 -28.35
C PRO A 646 -27.42 7.97 -28.37
N ARG A 647 -27.26 6.66 -28.45
CA ARG A 647 -25.93 5.98 -28.42
C ARG A 647 -25.03 6.34 -29.59
N GLU A 648 -25.61 6.72 -30.72
CA GLU A 648 -24.92 7.16 -31.92
C GLU A 648 -24.44 8.62 -31.80
N ALA A 649 -24.72 9.27 -30.69
CA ALA A 649 -24.34 10.65 -30.47
C ALA A 649 -22.83 10.78 -30.19
N ARG A 650 -22.28 11.90 -30.57
CA ARG A 650 -20.96 12.40 -30.19
C ARG A 650 -21.13 13.41 -29.07
N VAL A 651 -20.75 13.01 -27.85
CA VAL A 651 -21.14 13.69 -26.64
C VAL A 651 -19.94 14.38 -26.00
N ALA A 652 -20.05 15.70 -25.78
CA ALA A 652 -19.15 16.40 -24.89
C ALA A 652 -19.80 16.49 -23.48
N SER A 653 -19.11 16.05 -22.45
CA SER A 653 -19.69 16.01 -21.10
C SER A 653 -18.70 16.41 -20.02
N THR A 654 -19.24 16.95 -18.93
CA THR A 654 -18.44 17.32 -17.78
C THR A 654 -17.94 16.09 -17.01
N ASP A 655 -16.92 16.29 -16.22
CA ASP A 655 -16.02 15.32 -15.58
C ASP A 655 -16.74 14.08 -15.02
N PHE A 656 -17.64 14.22 -14.06
CA PHE A 656 -18.26 13.10 -13.34
C PHE A 656 -19.35 12.34 -14.10
N VAL A 657 -19.84 12.88 -15.21
CA VAL A 657 -20.80 12.20 -16.08
C VAL A 657 -20.16 11.63 -17.33
N HIS A 658 -18.96 12.07 -17.69
CA HIS A 658 -18.22 11.57 -18.85
C HIS A 658 -18.05 10.02 -18.83
N PRO A 659 -17.71 9.36 -17.71
CA PRO A 659 -17.63 7.90 -17.66
C PRO A 659 -18.92 7.16 -18.03
N ARG A 660 -20.05 7.86 -18.11
CA ARG A 660 -21.34 7.30 -18.53
C ARG A 660 -21.57 7.34 -20.03
N PHE A 661 -20.74 8.08 -20.75
CA PHE A 661 -20.83 8.25 -22.21
C PHE A 661 -19.74 7.54 -23.00
N THR A 662 -18.87 6.77 -22.33
CA THR A 662 -17.76 6.03 -22.95
C THR A 662 -18.17 5.02 -24.03
N HIS A 663 -19.43 4.58 -24.03
CA HIS A 663 -20.01 3.66 -25.03
C HIS A 663 -20.82 4.37 -26.13
N HIS A 664 -20.71 5.67 -26.24
CA HIS A 664 -21.30 6.42 -27.35
C HIS A 664 -20.33 6.42 -28.56
N GLU A 665 -20.78 6.91 -29.71
CA GLU A 665 -19.93 6.97 -30.92
C GLU A 665 -18.63 7.73 -30.66
N ARG A 666 -18.73 8.81 -29.92
CA ARG A 666 -17.60 9.61 -29.41
C ARG A 666 -17.97 10.23 -28.07
N SER A 667 -16.96 10.30 -27.23
CA SER A 667 -17.03 10.91 -25.92
C SER A 667 -15.93 11.95 -25.81
N TYR A 668 -16.28 13.18 -25.45
CA TYR A 668 -15.38 14.34 -25.34
C TYR A 668 -15.49 14.95 -23.95
N ASP A 669 -14.38 15.48 -23.43
CA ASP A 669 -14.38 16.24 -22.18
C ASP A 669 -14.84 17.67 -22.43
N TYR A 670 -15.86 18.12 -21.67
CA TYR A 670 -16.35 19.49 -21.74
C TYR A 670 -15.55 20.44 -20.83
N SER A 671 -14.75 19.96 -19.89
CA SER A 671 -14.02 20.79 -18.94
C SER A 671 -12.90 21.60 -19.60
N HIS A 672 -12.85 22.91 -19.31
CA HIS A 672 -11.84 23.82 -19.84
C HIS A 672 -10.41 23.42 -19.45
N TYR A 673 -10.23 22.97 -18.21
CA TYR A 673 -8.93 22.51 -17.68
C TYR A 673 -8.35 21.36 -18.50
N ARG A 674 -9.17 20.37 -18.82
CA ARG A 674 -8.73 19.20 -19.59
C ARG A 674 -8.41 19.54 -21.02
N ARG A 675 -9.20 20.41 -21.65
CA ARG A 675 -8.92 20.91 -23.01
C ARG A 675 -7.55 21.58 -23.09
N GLN A 676 -7.20 22.43 -22.10
CA GLN A 676 -5.90 23.10 -22.06
C GLN A 676 -4.74 22.11 -21.87
N ILE A 677 -4.88 21.12 -20.98
CA ILE A 677 -3.84 20.11 -20.77
C ILE A 677 -3.63 19.26 -22.02
N ALA A 678 -4.71 18.87 -22.67
CA ALA A 678 -4.68 18.02 -23.83
C ALA A 678 -4.32 18.77 -25.12
N GLY A 679 -4.17 20.11 -25.06
CA GLY A 679 -3.86 20.94 -26.24
C GLY A 679 -5.00 21.08 -27.23
N TYR A 680 -6.25 20.82 -26.81
CA TYR A 680 -7.43 21.04 -27.65
C TYR A 680 -7.78 22.54 -27.78
N GLU A 681 -8.49 22.86 -28.86
CA GLU A 681 -9.08 24.18 -29.00
C GLU A 681 -10.04 24.49 -27.85
N ASP A 682 -10.18 25.77 -27.54
CA ASP A 682 -11.05 26.25 -26.47
C ASP A 682 -12.55 26.20 -26.87
N ARG A 683 -12.96 25.16 -27.56
CA ARG A 683 -14.33 24.87 -27.98
C ARG A 683 -14.56 23.37 -28.10
N VAL A 684 -15.81 22.93 -28.05
CA VAL A 684 -16.13 21.52 -28.31
C VAL A 684 -15.80 21.17 -29.76
N PRO A 685 -15.35 19.93 -30.06
CA PRO A 685 -15.11 19.47 -31.41
C PRO A 685 -16.30 19.71 -32.35
N ASP A 686 -16.01 20.09 -33.61
CA ASP A 686 -17.03 20.45 -34.60
C ASP A 686 -18.03 19.33 -34.91
N ASP A 687 -17.70 18.10 -34.60
CA ASP A 687 -18.55 16.92 -34.79
C ASP A 687 -19.41 16.60 -33.57
N THR A 688 -19.30 17.34 -32.47
CA THR A 688 -20.10 17.15 -31.27
C THR A 688 -21.57 17.37 -31.58
N SER A 689 -22.42 16.41 -31.20
CA SER A 689 -23.86 16.45 -31.40
C SER A 689 -24.66 16.78 -30.13
N PHE A 690 -24.12 16.47 -28.96
CA PHE A 690 -24.71 16.77 -27.65
C PHE A 690 -23.66 17.30 -26.68
N ILE A 691 -24.09 18.21 -25.81
CA ILE A 691 -23.30 18.65 -24.65
C ILE A 691 -24.11 18.35 -23.38
N VAL A 692 -23.47 17.69 -22.40
CA VAL A 692 -24.08 17.36 -21.12
C VAL A 692 -23.23 17.93 -19.99
N ILE A 693 -23.84 18.82 -19.22
CA ILE A 693 -23.16 19.52 -18.13
C ILE A 693 -23.80 19.15 -16.79
N ASP A 694 -23.02 18.64 -15.84
CA ASP A 694 -23.42 18.49 -14.45
C ASP A 694 -23.14 19.80 -13.71
N THR A 695 -24.21 20.49 -13.27
CA THR A 695 -24.10 21.79 -12.63
C THR A 695 -23.73 21.73 -11.15
N ARG A 696 -23.76 20.55 -10.53
CA ARG A 696 -23.63 20.34 -9.08
C ARG A 696 -22.39 19.62 -8.63
N HIS A 697 -21.56 19.11 -9.56
CA HIS A 697 -20.31 18.47 -9.13
C HIS A 697 -19.30 19.52 -8.61
N PRO A 698 -18.34 19.11 -7.76
CA PRO A 698 -17.40 20.03 -7.09
C PRO A 698 -16.58 20.93 -8.03
N TYR A 699 -16.29 20.45 -9.23
CA TYR A 699 -15.45 21.14 -10.22
C TYR A 699 -16.26 21.79 -11.35
N SER A 700 -17.59 21.90 -11.23
CA SER A 700 -18.41 22.54 -12.27
C SER A 700 -18.30 24.06 -12.20
N ASP A 701 -17.81 24.66 -13.26
CA ASP A 701 -17.80 26.13 -13.43
C ASP A 701 -19.09 26.65 -13.96
N VAL A 702 -19.99 25.81 -14.52
CA VAL A 702 -21.27 26.16 -15.11
C VAL A 702 -22.40 25.74 -14.17
N LYS A 703 -23.14 26.71 -13.65
CA LYS A 703 -24.25 26.49 -12.72
C LYS A 703 -25.64 26.76 -13.34
N SER A 704 -25.68 27.46 -14.45
CA SER A 704 -26.91 27.84 -15.15
C SER A 704 -26.75 27.84 -16.67
N PRO A 705 -27.84 27.71 -17.45
CA PRO A 705 -27.75 27.78 -18.91
C PRO A 705 -27.15 29.09 -19.44
N GLY A 706 -27.32 30.20 -18.71
CA GLY A 706 -26.77 31.50 -19.07
C GLY A 706 -25.23 31.57 -19.03
N GLU A 707 -24.57 30.60 -18.33
CA GLU A 707 -23.12 30.54 -18.22
C GLU A 707 -22.52 29.59 -19.27
N VAL A 708 -23.33 28.88 -20.06
CA VAL A 708 -22.87 27.97 -21.08
C VAL A 708 -22.32 28.74 -22.27
N ARG A 709 -21.06 28.58 -22.54
CA ARG A 709 -20.33 29.30 -23.58
C ARG A 709 -20.97 29.13 -24.98
N GLU A 710 -21.29 27.91 -25.34
CA GLU A 710 -21.87 27.58 -26.65
C GLU A 710 -23.23 28.26 -26.87
N LEU A 711 -24.01 28.46 -25.83
CA LEU A 711 -25.26 29.24 -25.91
C LEU A 711 -25.03 30.74 -26.04
N GLN A 712 -23.89 31.24 -25.50
CA GLN A 712 -23.52 32.66 -25.61
C GLN A 712 -22.90 33.01 -26.96
N THR A 713 -22.01 32.12 -27.47
CA THR A 713 -21.18 32.39 -28.65
C THR A 713 -21.77 31.83 -29.95
N GLU A 714 -22.52 30.73 -29.87
CA GLU A 714 -23.06 30.01 -31.03
C GLU A 714 -24.56 29.63 -30.80
N PRO A 715 -25.46 30.57 -30.46
CA PRO A 715 -26.86 30.26 -30.13
C PRO A 715 -27.64 29.65 -31.30
N ASP A 716 -27.22 29.94 -32.52
CA ASP A 716 -27.85 29.39 -33.73
C ASP A 716 -27.50 27.91 -33.97
N ARG A 717 -26.38 27.45 -33.43
CA ARG A 717 -25.92 26.06 -33.57
C ARG A 717 -26.44 25.13 -32.49
N TRP A 718 -26.79 25.66 -31.33
CA TRP A 718 -27.14 24.88 -30.15
C TRP A 718 -28.53 25.12 -29.69
N GLU A 719 -29.26 24.09 -29.36
CA GLU A 719 -30.59 24.10 -28.76
C GLU A 719 -30.50 23.61 -27.33
N LEU A 720 -30.96 24.40 -26.38
CA LEU A 720 -31.15 23.98 -25.01
C LEU A 720 -32.37 23.07 -24.90
N LEU A 721 -32.18 21.82 -24.48
CA LEU A 721 -33.30 20.91 -24.23
C LEU A 721 -34.01 21.25 -22.92
N PRO A 722 -35.33 20.98 -22.83
CA PRO A 722 -36.13 21.26 -21.64
C PRO A 722 -35.51 20.56 -20.42
N ASP A 723 -35.41 21.32 -19.31
CA ASP A 723 -34.94 20.79 -18.04
C ASP A 723 -36.07 20.01 -17.34
N ASP A 724 -35.83 18.73 -17.08
CA ASP A 724 -36.65 17.82 -16.27
C ASP A 724 -35.86 17.23 -15.10
N THR A 725 -34.69 17.82 -14.81
CA THR A 725 -33.71 17.34 -13.84
C THR A 725 -33.56 18.26 -12.63
N ASP A 726 -34.49 19.19 -12.40
CA ASP A 726 -34.48 20.16 -11.30
C ASP A 726 -33.17 21.00 -11.25
N GLY A 727 -32.63 21.33 -12.42
CA GLY A 727 -31.42 22.13 -12.56
C GLY A 727 -30.12 21.38 -12.26
N TYR A 728 -30.15 20.05 -12.08
CA TYR A 728 -28.95 19.27 -11.88
C TYR A 728 -28.09 19.13 -13.13
N PHE A 729 -28.74 19.09 -14.32
CA PHE A 729 -28.06 18.90 -15.58
C PHE A 729 -28.56 19.89 -16.65
N ILE A 730 -27.61 20.32 -17.48
CA ILE A 730 -27.91 21.08 -18.70
C ILE A 730 -27.59 20.17 -19.88
N VAL A 731 -28.54 20.04 -20.81
CA VAL A 731 -28.37 19.25 -22.03
C VAL A 731 -28.60 20.12 -23.25
N LEU A 732 -27.58 20.21 -24.09
CA LEU A 732 -27.66 20.88 -25.39
C LEU A 732 -27.65 19.86 -26.51
N ARG A 733 -28.43 20.13 -27.56
CA ARG A 733 -28.42 19.40 -28.81
C ARG A 733 -27.99 20.32 -29.95
N ARG A 734 -27.18 19.79 -30.84
CA ARG A 734 -26.78 20.52 -32.04
C ARG A 734 -27.99 20.65 -33.01
N ARG A 735 -28.28 21.83 -33.52
CA ARG A 735 -29.29 22.02 -34.55
C ARG A 735 -28.86 21.42 -35.87
N PRO A 736 -29.73 20.78 -36.64
CA PRO A 736 -29.41 20.32 -37.97
C PRO A 736 -28.90 21.47 -38.87
N SER A 737 -27.81 21.22 -39.62
CA SER A 737 -27.31 22.23 -40.53
C SER A 737 -28.34 22.47 -41.63
N GLY A 738 -29.01 23.65 -41.66
CA GLY A 738 -29.99 24.01 -42.67
C GLY A 738 -31.44 24.15 -42.25
N SER A 739 -31.74 24.29 -40.94
CA SER A 739 -33.06 24.69 -40.45
C SER A 739 -33.18 26.20 -40.23
#